data_0a2729792f6c35310839c0babaf00f36
#
_entry.id   0a2729792f6c35310839c0babaf00f36
#
_cell.length_a   1.000
_cell.length_b   1.000
_cell.length_c   1.000
_cell.angle_alpha   90.00
_cell.angle_beta   90.00
_cell.angle_gamma   90.00
#
_symmetry.space_group_name_H-M   'P 1'
#
loop_
_entity.id
_entity.type
_entity.pdbx_description
1 polymer ?
#
loop_
_entity_poly.entity_id
_entity_poly.type
_entity_poly.pdbx_seq_one_letter_code
_entity_poly.pdbx_strand_id
1 'polypeptide(L)'
;KVIFKIGEENWNVFTTREDTLMGVTFLVISAQHPNLMDIVSNDEVKEVEKFLDRLKSTKQEDIDQLEKEGVFTGSYAIHPITEEKIPVWTGNFVLAEYGGGMVMAVPAHDKRDYDFSKKYNIPLISVIVKDKASIKSYLMGGNDIEDSDLLKLHIKIIEKTKDGDRKIEIPEQHLKEYEKLIENKLSKGFWNEYIGRETVFMFKHKNGKFERIILDKKTQKRIDDLAAEFTNNSTGENVWKWLADNSFYNNLLIHEENGILVNSDNFNGLTSEEAKEHISVYLKEKGLGEKTVNYKLRDWLISRQRFWGTPIPVVYCDKCGITAEIEKNLPILLPENIKFNSAENPLKTNEKFINCKCPKCGAKAKRETDTMDTFVNSSWYFLRYLDNKNEKEIFSKKNAEYWAPIDLYIGGKEHACLHLIYIRFYTKFLRDLGLVKFDEPAKRLFNQGILGGPDGERMSKSRGNVVLPETISEKYGIDVARFFLMSIASPDKDILWNDYGIEGSYKFIKRVMDYFDIVKFGKSDEKTEHKINKAIKKISENIEYLNYNLAIINLRELFESLTEEISKKDLGKCITLLSLFCPHISEELWEKMGNKEFVSLEKWPEADESKINEKFDIAEKILDQTVSDILNILKIIKEKQGKVGEKVFLYVIPKELENYNSAELSKRIGLEVKVFAVNDAKKYDPENKSVKAKLGRPSIYIE
;
A
#
# COMPACT_ATOMS: atom_id res chain seq x y z
N LYS A 1 5.93 27.49 11.49
CA LYS A 1 4.97 28.58 11.26
C LYS A 1 5.70 29.74 10.63
N VAL A 2 5.21 30.22 9.49
CA VAL A 2 5.74 31.38 8.74
C VAL A 2 4.64 32.45 8.69
N ILE A 3 5.00 33.71 8.84
CA ILE A 3 4.07 34.81 8.83
C ILE A 3 4.15 35.54 7.48
N PHE A 4 3.04 35.56 6.76
CA PHE A 4 2.86 36.37 5.55
C PHE A 4 1.97 37.58 5.89
N LYS A 5 2.22 38.73 5.26
CA LYS A 5 1.42 39.93 5.44
C LYS A 5 0.46 40.12 4.27
N ILE A 6 -0.84 40.27 4.56
CA ILE A 6 -1.86 40.61 3.55
C ILE A 6 -2.51 41.92 4.02
N GLY A 7 -2.29 43.01 3.28
CA GLY A 7 -2.65 44.33 3.77
C GLY A 7 -1.90 44.68 5.05
N GLU A 8 -2.62 45.06 6.11
CA GLU A 8 -2.05 45.35 7.44
C GLU A 8 -2.03 44.12 8.37
N GLU A 9 -2.60 42.98 7.98
CA GLU A 9 -2.76 41.82 8.84
C GLU A 9 -1.70 40.75 8.61
N ASN A 10 -1.36 40.05 9.68
CA ASN A 10 -0.44 38.92 9.70
C ASN A 10 -1.20 37.60 9.55
N TRP A 11 -0.86 36.83 8.53
CA TRP A 11 -1.44 35.51 8.24
C TRP A 11 -0.42 34.40 8.46
N ASN A 12 -0.83 33.37 9.19
CA ASN A 12 0.06 32.28 9.56
C ASN A 12 -0.05 31.15 8.57
N VAL A 13 1.08 30.71 8.04
CA VAL A 13 1.21 29.53 7.20
C VAL A 13 2.04 28.50 7.95
N PHE A 14 1.57 27.25 7.99
CA PHE A 14 2.32 26.15 8.54
C PHE A 14 3.00 25.36 7.42
N THR A 15 4.30 25.08 7.60
CA THR A 15 5.06 24.25 6.67
C THR A 15 6.03 23.34 7.43
N THR A 16 6.35 22.20 6.85
CA THR A 16 7.45 21.29 7.24
C THR A 16 8.58 21.33 6.21
N ARG A 17 8.45 22.24 5.21
CA ARG A 17 9.38 22.40 4.11
C ARG A 17 9.83 23.86 4.02
N GLU A 18 10.41 24.35 5.09
CA GLU A 18 10.99 25.71 5.16
C GLU A 18 12.07 25.91 4.10
N ASP A 19 12.77 24.84 3.73
CA ASP A 19 13.77 24.79 2.66
C ASP A 19 13.21 25.20 1.29
N THR A 20 11.91 25.12 1.09
CA THR A 20 11.25 25.54 -0.17
C THR A 20 10.69 26.95 -0.14
N LEU A 21 10.83 27.67 0.97
CA LEU A 21 10.18 28.98 1.17
C LEU A 21 10.46 29.99 0.04
N MET A 22 11.70 30.05 -0.46
CA MET A 22 12.08 30.95 -1.56
C MET A 22 11.43 30.58 -2.91
N GLY A 23 10.87 29.38 -3.02
CA GLY A 23 10.13 28.89 -4.20
C GLY A 23 8.62 29.16 -4.16
N VAL A 24 8.13 29.87 -3.16
CA VAL A 24 6.71 30.18 -3.02
C VAL A 24 6.27 31.14 -4.14
N THR A 25 5.29 30.73 -4.92
CA THR A 25 4.77 31.55 -6.03
C THR A 25 3.33 31.99 -5.83
N PHE A 26 2.59 31.34 -4.92
CA PHE A 26 1.24 31.75 -4.53
C PHE A 26 0.90 31.20 -3.14
N LEU A 27 -0.13 31.78 -2.51
CA LEU A 27 -0.73 31.24 -1.30
C LEU A 27 -2.14 30.74 -1.64
N VAL A 28 -2.59 29.73 -0.90
CA VAL A 28 -3.98 29.24 -1.01
C VAL A 28 -4.64 29.24 0.36
N ILE A 29 -5.74 29.96 0.50
CA ILE A 29 -6.62 29.95 1.66
C ILE A 29 -7.77 28.95 1.44
N SER A 30 -8.18 28.27 2.49
CA SER A 30 -9.33 27.38 2.44
C SER A 30 -10.60 28.11 2.03
N ALA A 31 -11.38 27.52 1.12
CA ALA A 31 -12.71 27.99 0.78
C ALA A 31 -13.69 28.02 1.99
N GLN A 32 -13.36 27.30 3.07
CA GLN A 32 -14.16 27.25 4.31
C GLN A 32 -13.57 28.13 5.41
N HIS A 33 -12.52 28.92 5.13
CA HIS A 33 -11.90 29.77 6.15
C HIS A 33 -12.85 30.91 6.58
N PRO A 34 -13.08 31.14 7.89
CA PRO A 34 -14.04 32.12 8.38
C PRO A 34 -13.74 33.54 7.90
N ASN A 35 -12.47 33.91 7.76
CA ASN A 35 -12.01 35.22 7.35
C ASN A 35 -11.64 35.30 5.86
N LEU A 36 -12.10 34.37 5.03
CA LEU A 36 -11.80 34.41 3.58
C LEU A 36 -12.26 35.73 2.95
N MET A 37 -13.47 36.13 3.24
CA MET A 37 -14.06 37.34 2.62
C MET A 37 -13.38 38.62 3.06
N ASP A 38 -12.64 38.65 4.18
CA ASP A 38 -11.91 39.83 4.63
C ASP A 38 -10.72 40.19 3.73
N ILE A 39 -10.23 39.21 2.96
CA ILE A 39 -9.10 39.38 2.03
C ILE A 39 -9.52 39.33 0.55
N VAL A 40 -10.81 39.22 0.23
CA VAL A 40 -11.28 39.26 -1.16
C VAL A 40 -11.47 40.72 -1.61
N SER A 41 -10.83 41.08 -2.73
CA SER A 41 -11.00 42.40 -3.31
C SER A 41 -12.43 42.59 -3.86
N ASN A 42 -12.90 43.83 -3.88
CA ASN A 42 -14.26 44.14 -4.38
C ASN A 42 -14.54 43.62 -5.81
N ASP A 43 -13.53 43.58 -6.66
CA ASP A 43 -13.62 43.12 -8.03
C ASP A 43 -13.84 41.63 -8.16
N GLU A 44 -13.33 40.83 -7.20
CA GLU A 44 -13.33 39.38 -7.21
C GLU A 44 -14.46 38.74 -6.36
N VAL A 45 -15.19 39.53 -5.56
CA VAL A 45 -16.24 39.02 -4.68
C VAL A 45 -17.22 38.10 -5.40
N LYS A 46 -17.71 38.50 -6.58
CA LYS A 46 -18.70 37.74 -7.33
C LYS A 46 -18.19 36.35 -7.78
N GLU A 47 -16.95 36.29 -8.23
CA GLU A 47 -16.36 35.00 -8.68
C GLU A 47 -16.05 34.09 -7.48
N VAL A 48 -15.60 34.66 -6.37
CA VAL A 48 -15.37 33.91 -5.13
C VAL A 48 -16.69 33.36 -4.59
N GLU A 49 -17.74 34.18 -4.46
CA GLU A 49 -19.07 33.74 -4.00
C GLU A 49 -19.63 32.62 -4.88
N LYS A 50 -19.56 32.73 -6.20
CA LYS A 50 -19.99 31.71 -7.14
C LYS A 50 -19.22 30.39 -6.93
N PHE A 51 -17.92 30.47 -6.67
CA PHE A 51 -17.10 29.30 -6.35
C PHE A 51 -17.54 28.65 -5.02
N LEU A 52 -17.76 29.44 -3.98
CA LEU A 52 -18.22 28.97 -2.68
C LEU A 52 -19.60 28.32 -2.75
N ASP A 53 -20.55 28.89 -3.49
CA ASP A 53 -21.89 28.33 -3.67
C ASP A 53 -21.88 27.00 -4.41
N ARG A 54 -21.00 26.85 -5.41
CA ARG A 54 -20.78 25.58 -6.09
C ARG A 54 -20.25 24.51 -5.12
N LEU A 55 -19.30 24.84 -4.27
CA LEU A 55 -18.76 23.91 -3.28
C LEU A 55 -19.80 23.52 -2.22
N LYS A 56 -20.65 24.44 -1.76
CA LYS A 56 -21.74 24.14 -0.81
C LYS A 56 -22.76 23.14 -1.35
N SER A 57 -22.97 23.11 -2.67
CA SER A 57 -23.89 22.19 -3.33
C SER A 57 -23.31 20.78 -3.54
N THR A 58 -22.02 20.58 -3.29
CA THR A 58 -21.31 19.31 -3.45
C THR A 58 -21.26 18.57 -2.13
N LYS A 59 -21.51 17.25 -2.13
CA LYS A 59 -21.38 16.43 -0.92
C LYS A 59 -19.94 16.39 -0.46
N GLN A 60 -19.74 16.41 0.86
CA GLN A 60 -18.41 16.40 1.49
C GLN A 60 -17.52 15.22 1.01
N GLU A 61 -18.15 14.06 0.79
CA GLU A 61 -17.45 12.85 0.31
C GLU A 61 -16.94 12.98 -1.14
N ASP A 62 -17.59 13.83 -1.93
CA ASP A 62 -17.24 14.06 -3.33
C ASP A 62 -16.19 15.19 -3.47
N ILE A 63 -16.08 16.09 -2.48
CA ILE A 63 -15.12 17.21 -2.50
C ILE A 63 -13.67 16.71 -2.55
N ASP A 64 -13.35 15.64 -1.84
CA ASP A 64 -12.00 15.04 -1.82
C ASP A 64 -11.62 14.37 -3.15
N GLN A 65 -12.60 14.07 -4.01
CA GLN A 65 -12.43 13.47 -5.34
C GLN A 65 -12.49 14.51 -6.46
N LEU A 66 -12.90 15.74 -6.16
CA LEU A 66 -12.93 16.81 -7.16
C LEU A 66 -11.50 17.17 -7.61
N GLU A 67 -11.39 17.55 -8.87
CA GLU A 67 -10.20 18.22 -9.38
C GLU A 67 -9.91 19.47 -8.54
N LYS A 68 -8.62 19.73 -8.28
CA LYS A 68 -8.20 20.89 -7.50
C LYS A 68 -8.51 22.16 -8.27
N GLU A 69 -9.33 22.98 -7.64
CA GLU A 69 -9.81 24.22 -8.20
C GLU A 69 -9.70 25.36 -7.19
N GLY A 70 -9.57 26.56 -7.72
CA GLY A 70 -9.54 27.76 -6.93
C GLY A 70 -9.87 29.01 -7.73
N VAL A 71 -10.04 30.10 -7.01
CA VAL A 71 -10.29 31.43 -7.58
C VAL A 71 -9.30 32.41 -6.97
N PHE A 72 -8.78 33.34 -7.77
CA PHE A 72 -7.94 34.42 -7.28
C PHE A 72 -8.77 35.36 -6.41
N THR A 73 -8.22 35.73 -5.23
CA THR A 73 -8.93 36.59 -4.28
C THR A 73 -8.80 38.09 -4.60
N GLY A 74 -7.96 38.47 -5.60
CA GLY A 74 -7.60 39.85 -5.87
C GLY A 74 -6.56 40.41 -4.91
N SER A 75 -6.17 39.67 -3.87
CA SER A 75 -5.21 40.11 -2.87
C SER A 75 -3.83 39.49 -3.07
N TYR A 76 -2.83 40.18 -2.54
CA TYR A 76 -1.44 39.75 -2.55
C TYR A 76 -0.89 39.71 -1.14
N ALA A 77 -0.14 38.67 -0.81
CA ALA A 77 0.65 38.59 0.39
C ALA A 77 2.08 39.09 0.13
N ILE A 78 2.75 39.54 1.16
CA ILE A 78 4.16 39.91 1.11
C ILE A 78 4.99 38.69 1.54
N HIS A 79 5.92 38.29 0.71
CA HIS A 79 6.85 37.21 1.05
C HIS A 79 7.77 37.63 2.19
N PRO A 80 7.94 36.83 3.27
CA PRO A 80 8.61 37.28 4.49
C PRO A 80 10.11 37.56 4.30
N ILE A 81 10.77 37.00 3.30
CA ILE A 81 12.21 37.17 3.07
C ILE A 81 12.47 38.09 1.88
N THR A 82 11.81 37.83 0.72
CA THR A 82 12.08 38.61 -0.51
C THR A 82 11.28 39.89 -0.63
N GLU A 83 10.29 40.08 0.25
CA GLU A 83 9.36 41.23 0.23
C GLU A 83 8.54 41.35 -1.07
N GLU A 84 8.59 40.37 -1.93
CA GLU A 84 7.80 40.32 -3.17
C GLU A 84 6.32 40.07 -2.90
N LYS A 85 5.47 40.59 -3.79
CA LYS A 85 4.02 40.37 -3.76
C LYS A 85 3.69 39.00 -4.35
N ILE A 86 3.00 38.15 -3.58
CA ILE A 86 2.59 36.82 -3.92
C ILE A 86 1.05 36.75 -4.01
N PRO A 87 0.43 36.31 -5.12
CA PRO A 87 -1.02 36.23 -5.26
C PRO A 87 -1.62 35.25 -4.27
N VAL A 88 -2.77 35.62 -3.71
CA VAL A 88 -3.54 34.77 -2.78
C VAL A 88 -4.76 34.21 -3.52
N TRP A 89 -4.88 32.90 -3.51
CA TRP A 89 -5.99 32.15 -4.10
C TRP A 89 -6.85 31.52 -3.00
N THR A 90 -8.14 31.30 -3.26
CA THR A 90 -8.94 30.39 -2.45
C THR A 90 -9.12 29.07 -3.19
N GLY A 91 -9.08 27.93 -2.46
CA GLY A 91 -9.10 26.61 -3.08
C GLY A 91 -9.91 25.58 -2.30
N ASN A 92 -10.37 24.53 -3.00
CA ASN A 92 -11.16 23.43 -2.43
C ASN A 92 -10.32 22.34 -1.76
N PHE A 93 -9.00 22.41 -1.81
CA PHE A 93 -8.08 21.37 -1.34
C PHE A 93 -7.29 21.75 -0.09
N VAL A 94 -7.54 22.93 0.47
CA VAL A 94 -6.95 23.41 1.73
C VAL A 94 -7.97 23.27 2.85
N LEU A 95 -7.56 22.66 3.96
CA LEU A 95 -8.42 22.46 5.13
C LEU A 95 -8.38 23.69 6.04
N ALA A 96 -9.54 24.23 6.40
CA ALA A 96 -9.64 25.42 7.26
C ALA A 96 -9.06 25.20 8.67
N GLU A 97 -9.13 23.97 9.17
CA GLU A 97 -8.72 23.60 10.53
C GLU A 97 -7.23 23.26 10.65
N TYR A 98 -6.50 23.16 9.53
CA TYR A 98 -5.10 22.77 9.54
C TYR A 98 -4.19 23.96 9.26
N GLY A 99 -3.20 24.17 10.12
CA GLY A 99 -2.13 25.14 9.89
C GLY A 99 -2.56 26.60 9.81
N GLY A 100 -3.75 26.96 10.28
CA GLY A 100 -4.33 28.31 10.15
C GLY A 100 -5.16 28.47 8.86
N GLY A 101 -5.50 27.37 8.18
CA GLY A 101 -6.37 27.40 7.00
C GLY A 101 -5.76 28.02 5.75
N MET A 102 -4.45 28.28 5.75
CA MET A 102 -3.70 28.84 4.61
C MET A 102 -2.42 28.03 4.39
N VAL A 103 -2.06 27.79 3.15
CA VAL A 103 -0.83 27.08 2.76
C VAL A 103 -0.01 27.91 1.78
N MET A 104 1.30 27.79 1.85
CA MET A 104 2.20 28.28 0.83
C MET A 104 2.31 27.24 -0.27
N ALA A 105 2.26 27.66 -1.51
CA ALA A 105 2.37 26.80 -2.68
C ALA A 105 3.74 26.93 -3.33
N VAL A 106 4.35 25.77 -3.57
CA VAL A 106 5.71 25.64 -4.10
C VAL A 106 5.72 24.69 -5.29
N PRO A 107 5.20 25.09 -6.47
CA PRO A 107 4.92 24.21 -7.58
C PRO A 107 6.13 23.48 -8.15
N ALA A 108 7.33 23.93 -7.92
CA ALA A 108 8.54 23.19 -8.28
C ALA A 108 8.89 22.04 -7.31
N HIS A 109 8.21 21.96 -6.15
CA HIS A 109 8.56 21.05 -5.03
C HIS A 109 7.35 20.34 -4.42
N ASP A 110 6.15 20.52 -4.98
CA ASP A 110 4.93 19.79 -4.63
C ASP A 110 4.10 19.54 -5.90
N LYS A 111 3.81 18.28 -6.18
CA LYS A 111 3.04 17.90 -7.38
C LYS A 111 1.62 18.49 -7.39
N ARG A 112 1.01 18.65 -6.24
CA ARG A 112 -0.35 19.21 -6.13
C ARG A 112 -0.37 20.68 -6.48
N ASP A 113 0.65 21.42 -6.05
CA ASP A 113 0.82 22.83 -6.34
C ASP A 113 1.21 23.02 -7.81
N TYR A 114 1.98 22.08 -8.37
CA TYR A 114 2.30 22.05 -9.79
C TYR A 114 1.05 21.91 -10.67
N ASP A 115 0.18 20.92 -10.37
CA ASP A 115 -1.05 20.70 -11.13
C ASP A 115 -1.96 21.94 -11.09
N PHE A 116 -2.04 22.61 -9.94
CA PHE A 116 -2.77 23.88 -9.79
C PHE A 116 -2.10 25.01 -10.58
N SER A 117 -0.80 25.17 -10.47
CA SER A 117 -0.07 26.22 -11.19
C SER A 117 -0.17 26.08 -12.70
N LYS A 118 -0.14 24.84 -13.20
CA LYS A 118 -0.38 24.52 -14.61
C LYS A 118 -1.76 24.99 -15.08
N LYS A 119 -2.80 24.70 -14.30
CA LYS A 119 -4.19 25.07 -14.62
C LYS A 119 -4.38 26.59 -14.72
N TYR A 120 -3.72 27.33 -13.85
CA TYR A 120 -3.91 28.79 -13.72
C TYR A 120 -2.73 29.62 -14.23
N ASN A 121 -1.80 29.01 -14.97
CA ASN A 121 -0.61 29.68 -15.53
C ASN A 121 0.23 30.42 -14.51
N ILE A 122 0.40 29.85 -13.30
CA ILE A 122 1.21 30.44 -12.24
C ILE A 122 2.66 29.96 -12.43
N PRO A 123 3.66 30.84 -12.46
CA PRO A 123 5.06 30.47 -12.67
C PRO A 123 5.58 29.61 -11.52
N LEU A 124 6.58 28.77 -11.80
CA LEU A 124 7.29 28.01 -10.79
C LEU A 124 8.73 28.49 -10.61
N ILE A 125 9.24 28.34 -9.40
CA ILE A 125 10.63 28.68 -9.06
C ILE A 125 11.25 27.45 -8.40
N SER A 126 12.23 26.86 -9.08
CA SER A 126 13.01 25.75 -8.52
C SER A 126 14.05 26.29 -7.54
N VAL A 127 13.98 25.81 -6.30
CA VAL A 127 14.91 26.22 -5.24
C VAL A 127 15.65 25.06 -4.60
N ILE A 128 15.34 23.82 -4.98
CA ILE A 128 16.06 22.62 -4.55
C ILE A 128 16.43 21.79 -5.79
N VAL A 129 17.69 21.33 -5.86
CA VAL A 129 18.21 20.43 -6.86
C VAL A 129 18.86 19.22 -6.23
N LYS A 130 18.83 18.08 -6.92
CA LYS A 130 19.22 16.79 -6.36
C LYS A 130 20.72 16.65 -6.04
N ASP A 131 21.58 17.20 -6.89
CA ASP A 131 23.04 17.07 -6.76
C ASP A 131 23.75 18.27 -7.40
N LYS A 132 24.91 18.64 -6.83
CA LYS A 132 25.80 19.66 -7.41
C LYS A 132 26.69 19.12 -8.54
N ALA A 133 26.94 17.82 -8.58
CA ALA A 133 27.96 17.21 -9.45
C ALA A 133 27.45 16.88 -10.85
N SER A 134 26.13 16.73 -11.06
CA SER A 134 25.56 16.44 -12.37
C SER A 134 24.30 17.25 -12.66
N ILE A 135 24.24 17.83 -13.83
CA ILE A 135 23.13 18.64 -14.31
C ILE A 135 22.30 17.78 -15.22
N LYS A 136 21.04 17.53 -14.85
CA LYS A 136 20.08 16.87 -15.72
C LYS A 136 19.49 17.88 -16.70
N SER A 137 19.39 17.49 -17.95
CA SER A 137 18.79 18.31 -18.98
C SER A 137 17.88 17.49 -19.89
N TYR A 138 16.97 18.18 -20.56
CA TYR A 138 16.07 17.63 -21.56
C TYR A 138 16.33 18.30 -22.89
N LEU A 139 16.90 17.52 -23.80
CA LEU A 139 17.19 17.93 -25.15
C LEU A 139 16.07 17.43 -26.06
N MET A 140 15.30 18.36 -26.65
CA MET A 140 14.22 18.00 -27.56
C MET A 140 14.74 17.38 -28.85
N GLY A 141 13.94 16.49 -29.43
CA GLY A 141 14.17 15.94 -30.76
C GLY A 141 14.08 16.98 -31.88
N GLY A 142 14.51 16.60 -33.07
CA GLY A 142 14.43 17.48 -34.25
C GLY A 142 15.52 18.58 -34.29
N ASN A 143 16.53 18.53 -33.44
CA ASN A 143 17.71 19.39 -33.45
C ASN A 143 18.90 18.75 -34.15
N ASP A 144 19.90 19.56 -34.55
CA ASP A 144 21.10 19.13 -35.26
C ASP A 144 22.18 18.57 -34.33
N ILE A 145 21.88 18.28 -33.06
CA ILE A 145 22.81 17.66 -32.12
C ILE A 145 22.71 16.14 -32.21
N GLU A 146 23.80 15.52 -32.59
CA GLU A 146 23.90 14.07 -32.62
C GLU A 146 24.37 13.48 -31.27
N ASP A 147 24.02 12.21 -31.01
CA ASP A 147 24.47 11.50 -29.81
C ASP A 147 26.02 11.47 -29.70
N SER A 148 26.68 11.47 -30.83
CA SER A 148 28.15 11.56 -30.89
C SER A 148 28.74 12.90 -30.38
N ASP A 149 28.00 13.99 -30.53
CA ASP A 149 28.38 15.31 -30.02
C ASP A 149 28.31 15.35 -28.49
N LEU A 150 27.26 14.73 -27.93
CA LEU A 150 27.06 14.60 -26.49
C LEU A 150 28.15 13.72 -25.85
N LEU A 151 28.48 12.60 -26.48
CA LEU A 151 29.50 11.68 -26.00
C LEU A 151 30.91 12.31 -25.97
N LYS A 152 31.25 13.17 -26.92
CA LYS A 152 32.53 13.93 -26.93
C LYS A 152 32.68 14.83 -25.71
N LEU A 153 31.56 15.31 -25.15
CA LEU A 153 31.50 16.14 -23.94
C LEU A 153 31.27 15.31 -22.67
N HIS A 154 31.44 13.98 -22.75
CA HIS A 154 31.18 13.07 -21.63
C HIS A 154 29.74 13.18 -21.04
N ILE A 155 28.78 13.65 -21.86
CA ILE A 155 27.40 13.77 -21.48
C ILE A 155 26.74 12.41 -21.61
N LYS A 156 26.05 11.98 -20.56
CA LYS A 156 25.37 10.68 -20.51
C LYS A 156 23.93 10.84 -21.00
N ILE A 157 23.52 10.03 -21.95
CA ILE A 157 22.11 9.91 -22.37
C ILE A 157 21.44 8.89 -21.42
N ILE A 158 20.47 9.36 -20.63
CA ILE A 158 19.73 8.54 -19.64
C ILE A 158 18.57 7.82 -20.31
N GLU A 159 17.83 8.56 -21.16
CA GLU A 159 16.63 8.08 -21.85
C GLU A 159 16.49 8.75 -23.21
N LYS A 160 15.97 8.02 -24.18
CA LYS A 160 15.66 8.54 -25.52
C LYS A 160 14.24 8.11 -25.91
N THR A 161 13.43 9.07 -26.36
CA THR A 161 12.10 8.81 -26.87
C THR A 161 12.13 8.38 -28.33
N LYS A 162 11.01 7.90 -28.86
CA LYS A 162 10.87 7.54 -30.28
C LYS A 162 11.00 8.77 -31.22
N ASP A 163 10.64 9.94 -30.72
CA ASP A 163 10.69 11.21 -31.44
C ASP A 163 12.07 11.88 -31.36
N GLY A 164 13.03 11.23 -30.70
CA GLY A 164 14.40 11.68 -30.61
C GLY A 164 14.72 12.61 -29.44
N ASP A 165 13.73 12.87 -28.55
CA ASP A 165 14.00 13.64 -27.33
C ASP A 165 14.89 12.85 -26.39
N ARG A 166 15.76 13.53 -25.67
CA ARG A 166 16.77 12.90 -24.80
C ARG A 166 16.79 13.51 -23.42
N LYS A 167 16.75 12.65 -22.39
CA LYS A 167 17.17 13.02 -21.04
C LYS A 167 18.68 12.82 -20.97
N ILE A 168 19.40 13.86 -20.62
CA ILE A 168 20.86 13.83 -20.55
C ILE A 168 21.34 14.26 -19.17
N GLU A 169 22.53 13.79 -18.81
CA GLU A 169 23.24 14.16 -17.61
C GLU A 169 24.56 14.81 -17.99
N ILE A 170 24.66 16.11 -17.69
CA ILE A 170 25.79 16.96 -18.06
C ILE A 170 26.70 17.12 -16.84
N PRO A 171 27.98 16.71 -16.90
CA PRO A 171 28.93 17.04 -15.85
C PRO A 171 29.07 18.56 -15.72
N GLU A 172 29.06 19.11 -14.49
CA GLU A 172 29.05 20.56 -14.24
C GLU A 172 30.22 21.28 -14.94
N GLN A 173 31.36 20.63 -15.01
CA GLN A 173 32.55 21.15 -15.71
C GLN A 173 32.37 21.31 -17.23
N HIS A 174 31.45 20.58 -17.86
CA HIS A 174 31.21 20.60 -19.30
C HIS A 174 29.95 21.43 -19.68
N LEU A 175 29.27 22.07 -18.72
CA LEU A 175 28.06 22.85 -18.99
C LEU A 175 28.32 23.98 -19.99
N LYS A 176 29.41 24.74 -19.83
CA LYS A 176 29.75 25.85 -20.73
C LYS A 176 30.08 25.36 -22.14
N GLU A 177 30.70 24.20 -22.27
CA GLU A 177 31.02 23.58 -23.55
C GLU A 177 29.73 23.08 -24.23
N TYR A 178 28.81 22.55 -23.46
CA TYR A 178 27.51 22.16 -23.95
C TYR A 178 26.66 23.34 -24.42
N GLU A 179 26.61 24.46 -23.68
CA GLU A 179 25.94 25.69 -24.11
C GLU A 179 26.56 26.24 -25.41
N LYS A 180 27.87 26.20 -25.57
CA LYS A 180 28.56 26.56 -26.83
C LYS A 180 28.20 25.61 -27.97
N LEU A 181 28.06 24.33 -27.71
CA LEU A 181 27.62 23.35 -28.71
C LEU A 181 26.23 23.74 -29.24
N ILE A 182 25.30 24.11 -28.36
CA ILE A 182 23.95 24.59 -28.74
C ILE A 182 24.06 25.88 -29.56
N GLU A 183 24.82 26.86 -29.09
CA GLU A 183 25.04 28.14 -29.82
C GLU A 183 25.55 27.92 -31.23
N ASN A 184 26.47 26.99 -31.43
CA ASN A 184 27.05 26.68 -32.74
C ASN A 184 26.09 25.92 -33.65
N LYS A 185 25.28 25.04 -33.10
CA LYS A 185 24.28 24.22 -33.84
C LYS A 185 22.99 24.96 -34.12
N LEU A 186 22.66 26.00 -33.35
CA LEU A 186 21.48 26.83 -33.59
C LEU A 186 21.70 27.76 -34.78
N SER A 187 21.17 27.38 -35.95
CA SER A 187 21.37 28.13 -37.18
C SER A 187 20.50 29.38 -37.25
N LYS A 188 19.19 29.27 -37.00
CA LYS A 188 18.20 30.36 -36.90
C LYS A 188 17.06 29.93 -36.01
N GLY A 189 16.55 30.83 -35.16
CA GLY A 189 15.38 30.57 -34.33
C GLY A 189 15.69 30.61 -32.86
N PHE A 190 15.00 29.81 -32.08
CA PHE A 190 15.22 29.69 -30.66
C PHE A 190 15.37 28.22 -30.24
N TRP A 191 15.98 28.06 -29.15
CA TRP A 191 16.21 26.77 -28.45
C TRP A 191 15.71 26.92 -27.05
N ASN A 192 14.95 25.95 -26.57
CA ASN A 192 14.55 25.88 -25.19
C ASN A 192 14.98 24.55 -24.58
N GLU A 193 15.50 24.62 -23.39
CA GLU A 193 15.96 23.46 -22.66
C GLU A 193 15.87 23.69 -21.16
N TYR A 194 15.50 22.67 -20.42
CA TYR A 194 15.63 22.66 -18.97
C TYR A 194 17.02 22.14 -18.61
N ILE A 195 17.89 23.04 -18.14
CA ILE A 195 19.26 22.73 -17.76
C ILE A 195 19.35 22.77 -16.24
N GLY A 196 19.13 21.63 -15.61
CA GLY A 196 19.39 21.33 -14.20
C GLY A 196 18.71 22.18 -13.15
N ARG A 197 18.85 23.48 -13.25
CA ARG A 197 18.40 24.46 -12.25
C ARG A 197 17.49 25.51 -12.86
N GLU A 198 17.49 25.61 -14.17
CA GLU A 198 16.90 26.73 -14.90
C GLU A 198 16.26 26.23 -16.19
N THR A 199 15.08 26.75 -16.51
CA THR A 199 14.55 26.64 -17.85
C THR A 199 15.15 27.75 -18.68
N VAL A 200 16.02 27.39 -19.60
CA VAL A 200 16.81 28.32 -20.40
C VAL A 200 16.23 28.42 -21.79
N PHE A 201 16.07 29.64 -22.29
CA PHE A 201 15.74 29.92 -23.67
C PHE A 201 16.92 30.61 -24.35
N MET A 202 17.31 30.11 -25.51
CA MET A 202 18.43 30.62 -26.28
C MET A 202 17.88 31.05 -27.64
N PHE A 203 18.03 32.32 -27.94
CA PHE A 203 17.56 32.95 -29.19
C PHE A 203 18.75 33.34 -30.07
N LYS A 204 18.70 32.98 -31.34
CA LYS A 204 19.66 33.48 -32.32
C LYS A 204 18.93 34.38 -33.31
N HIS A 205 19.11 35.69 -33.15
CA HIS A 205 18.48 36.73 -33.94
C HIS A 205 18.99 36.74 -35.39
N LYS A 206 18.23 37.29 -36.31
CA LYS A 206 18.61 37.39 -37.72
C LYS A 206 19.93 38.12 -37.96
N ASN A 207 20.33 39.01 -37.05
CA ASN A 207 21.59 39.74 -37.07
C ASN A 207 22.78 38.94 -36.51
N GLY A 208 22.56 37.67 -36.15
CA GLY A 208 23.59 36.77 -35.55
C GLY A 208 23.80 36.92 -34.05
N LYS A 209 23.12 37.90 -33.41
CA LYS A 209 23.22 38.05 -31.94
C LYS A 209 22.60 36.85 -31.24
N PHE A 210 23.32 36.32 -30.30
CA PHE A 210 22.86 35.24 -29.42
C PHE A 210 22.41 35.82 -28.07
N GLU A 211 21.28 35.37 -27.57
CA GLU A 211 20.72 35.81 -26.28
C GLU A 211 20.24 34.62 -25.53
N ARG A 212 20.74 34.46 -24.28
CA ARG A 212 20.35 33.43 -23.31
C ARG A 212 19.47 34.07 -22.26
N ILE A 213 18.27 33.56 -22.05
CA ILE A 213 17.29 34.09 -21.09
C ILE A 213 16.82 32.93 -20.22
N ILE A 214 16.86 33.12 -18.90
CA ILE A 214 16.30 32.17 -17.92
C ILE A 214 14.84 32.52 -17.73
N LEU A 215 13.97 31.53 -17.76
CA LEU A 215 12.54 31.70 -17.49
C LEU A 215 12.32 31.96 -16.01
N ASP A 216 11.86 33.14 -15.68
CA ASP A 216 11.37 33.55 -14.35
C ASP A 216 10.18 34.50 -14.50
N LYS A 217 9.62 34.99 -13.38
CA LYS A 217 8.50 35.92 -13.40
C LYS A 217 8.80 37.22 -14.18
N LYS A 218 10.05 37.69 -14.20
CA LYS A 218 10.45 38.95 -14.82
C LYS A 218 10.71 38.77 -16.31
N THR A 219 11.21 37.62 -16.69
CA THR A 219 11.65 37.33 -18.08
C THR A 219 10.57 36.66 -18.93
N GLN A 220 9.53 36.08 -18.29
CA GLN A 220 8.49 35.31 -18.99
C GLN A 220 7.89 36.07 -20.17
N LYS A 221 7.42 37.28 -19.94
CA LYS A 221 6.81 38.12 -21.01
C LYS A 221 7.77 38.32 -22.18
N ARG A 222 9.05 38.62 -21.89
CA ARG A 222 10.07 38.79 -22.94
C ARG A 222 10.32 37.51 -23.71
N ILE A 223 10.32 36.36 -23.04
CA ILE A 223 10.46 35.06 -23.71
C ILE A 223 9.27 34.78 -24.59
N ASP A 224 8.04 35.03 -24.12
CA ASP A 224 6.82 34.87 -24.91
C ASP A 224 6.83 35.74 -26.16
N ASP A 225 7.22 37.03 -26.03
CA ASP A 225 7.32 37.97 -27.12
C ASP A 225 8.36 37.52 -28.16
N LEU A 226 9.54 37.07 -27.72
CA LEU A 226 10.60 36.56 -28.60
C LEU A 226 10.20 35.25 -29.28
N ALA A 227 9.63 34.31 -28.55
CA ALA A 227 9.16 33.03 -29.08
C ALA A 227 8.08 33.27 -30.18
N ALA A 228 7.16 34.18 -29.95
CA ALA A 228 6.15 34.57 -30.95
C ALA A 228 6.79 35.17 -32.25
N GLU A 229 7.85 35.97 -32.09
CA GLU A 229 8.57 36.55 -33.23
C GLU A 229 9.26 35.46 -34.08
N PHE A 230 9.83 34.42 -33.43
CA PHE A 230 10.56 33.35 -34.12
C PHE A 230 9.66 32.25 -34.70
N THR A 231 8.51 31.99 -34.12
CA THR A 231 7.64 30.87 -34.53
C THR A 231 6.62 31.22 -35.59
N ASN A 232 6.45 32.50 -35.90
CA ASN A 232 5.33 33.00 -36.74
C ASN A 232 3.95 32.50 -36.28
N ASN A 233 3.88 32.05 -35.05
CA ASN A 233 2.73 31.31 -34.56
C ASN A 233 2.17 32.01 -33.33
N SER A 234 1.05 32.54 -33.48
CA SER A 234 0.16 33.01 -32.44
C SER A 234 -0.46 31.83 -31.72
N THR A 235 0.29 30.97 -31.03
CA THR A 235 -0.31 29.90 -30.27
C THR A 235 -1.10 30.44 -29.08
N GLY A 236 -1.00 31.74 -28.77
CA GLY A 236 -1.72 32.37 -27.66
C GLY A 236 -1.40 31.80 -26.29
N GLU A 237 -0.56 30.81 -26.27
CA GLU A 237 -0.13 30.11 -25.03
C GLU A 237 1.23 30.64 -24.61
N ASN A 238 1.36 30.93 -23.30
CA ASN A 238 2.66 31.31 -22.79
C ASN A 238 3.61 30.10 -22.76
N VAL A 239 4.89 30.38 -22.84
CA VAL A 239 5.94 29.33 -22.87
C VAL A 239 5.91 28.41 -21.66
N TRP A 240 5.54 28.96 -20.52
CA TRP A 240 5.39 28.19 -19.29
C TRP A 240 4.33 27.10 -19.46
N LYS A 241 3.14 27.46 -19.96
CA LYS A 241 2.06 26.49 -20.17
C LYS A 241 2.47 25.43 -21.19
N TRP A 242 3.12 25.83 -22.25
CA TRP A 242 3.62 24.88 -23.23
C TRP A 242 4.61 23.89 -22.65
N LEU A 243 5.57 24.34 -21.81
CA LEU A 243 6.49 23.45 -21.10
C LEU A 243 5.74 22.53 -20.14
N ALA A 244 4.80 23.07 -19.37
CA ALA A 244 4.01 22.32 -18.39
C ALA A 244 3.07 21.28 -19.05
N ASP A 245 2.62 21.53 -20.27
CA ASP A 245 1.78 20.59 -21.03
C ASP A 245 2.58 19.47 -21.68
N ASN A 246 3.88 19.63 -21.86
CA ASN A 246 4.75 18.61 -22.41
C ASN A 246 5.13 17.59 -21.33
N SER A 247 4.60 16.35 -21.45
CA SER A 247 4.83 15.26 -20.48
C SER A 247 6.32 14.91 -20.28
N PHE A 248 7.15 15.20 -21.28
CA PHE A 248 8.59 14.96 -21.21
C PHE A 248 9.28 15.88 -20.19
N TYR A 249 8.80 17.11 -20.01
CA TYR A 249 9.34 18.06 -19.02
C TYR A 249 8.75 17.90 -17.62
N ASN A 250 7.54 17.34 -17.48
CA ASN A 250 6.84 17.24 -16.20
C ASN A 250 7.69 16.67 -15.07
N ASN A 251 8.43 15.59 -15.34
CA ASN A 251 9.26 14.92 -14.32
C ASN A 251 10.53 15.68 -13.94
N LEU A 252 10.87 16.76 -14.67
CA LEU A 252 12.03 17.61 -14.35
C LEU A 252 11.64 18.89 -13.65
N LEU A 253 10.45 19.38 -13.91
CA LEU A 253 9.94 20.60 -13.33
C LEU A 253 9.57 20.44 -11.85
N ILE A 254 9.41 19.20 -11.40
CA ILE A 254 9.03 18.88 -10.01
C ILE A 254 10.15 18.10 -9.33
N HIS A 255 10.64 18.61 -8.20
CA HIS A 255 11.58 17.90 -7.34
C HIS A 255 11.07 17.94 -5.90
N GLU A 256 10.46 16.84 -5.44
CA GLU A 256 9.81 16.75 -4.13
C GLU A 256 10.77 16.26 -3.02
N GLU A 257 11.92 15.70 -3.39
CA GLU A 257 12.90 15.16 -2.44
C GLU A 257 13.78 16.27 -1.82
N ASN A 258 14.54 15.90 -0.79
CA ASN A 258 15.60 16.74 -0.26
C ASN A 258 16.74 16.89 -1.28
N GLY A 259 17.46 18.00 -1.19
CA GLY A 259 18.56 18.28 -2.11
C GLY A 259 19.40 19.46 -1.63
N ILE A 260 19.93 20.22 -2.57
CA ILE A 260 20.78 21.40 -2.34
C ILE A 260 20.03 22.66 -2.78
N LEU A 261 20.03 23.68 -1.95
CA LEU A 261 19.34 24.93 -2.24
C LEU A 261 20.06 25.73 -3.33
N VAL A 262 19.24 26.26 -4.24
CA VAL A 262 19.57 27.20 -5.31
C VAL A 262 18.51 28.29 -5.35
N ASN A 263 18.73 29.41 -6.00
CA ASN A 263 17.78 30.55 -6.09
C ASN A 263 17.22 30.98 -4.72
N SER A 264 18.00 30.83 -3.67
CA SER A 264 17.59 31.03 -2.27
C SER A 264 18.50 32.01 -1.53
N ASP A 265 19.11 32.96 -2.27
CA ASP A 265 19.98 34.02 -1.76
C ASP A 265 21.07 33.49 -0.78
N ASN A 266 21.05 33.96 0.46
CA ASN A 266 22.02 33.58 1.49
C ASN A 266 21.97 32.09 1.90
N PHE A 267 20.93 31.36 1.49
CA PHE A 267 20.76 29.94 1.77
C PHE A 267 21.22 29.02 0.62
N ASN A 268 21.72 29.61 -0.47
CA ASN A 268 22.24 28.84 -1.59
C ASN A 268 23.39 27.92 -1.17
N GLY A 269 23.33 26.67 -1.64
CA GLY A 269 24.36 25.68 -1.41
C GLY A 269 24.22 24.89 -0.12
N LEU A 270 23.27 25.23 0.75
CA LEU A 270 22.91 24.40 1.91
C LEU A 270 22.14 23.14 1.47
N THR A 271 22.28 22.07 2.22
CA THR A 271 21.36 20.94 2.11
C THR A 271 19.96 21.32 2.62
N SER A 272 18.92 20.59 2.20
CA SER A 272 17.55 20.83 2.69
C SER A 272 17.45 20.82 4.22
N GLU A 273 18.21 19.95 4.90
CA GLU A 273 18.20 19.85 6.36
C GLU A 273 18.88 21.06 7.04
N GLU A 274 20.05 21.45 6.55
CA GLU A 274 20.73 22.67 7.03
C GLU A 274 19.87 23.92 6.78
N ALA A 275 19.27 24.00 5.58
CA ALA A 275 18.44 25.12 5.20
C ALA A 275 17.18 25.28 6.09
N LYS A 276 16.50 24.19 6.42
CA LYS A 276 15.36 24.21 7.35
C LYS A 276 15.76 24.83 8.69
N GLU A 277 16.91 24.44 9.23
CA GLU A 277 17.38 25.01 10.49
C GLU A 277 17.73 26.48 10.36
N HIS A 278 18.55 26.86 9.35
CA HIS A 278 19.00 28.23 9.14
C HIS A 278 17.83 29.18 8.84
N ILE A 279 16.88 28.78 7.98
CA ILE A 279 15.69 29.58 7.67
C ILE A 279 14.80 29.74 8.91
N SER A 280 14.61 28.68 9.69
CA SER A 280 13.83 28.75 10.94
C SER A 280 14.44 29.71 11.95
N VAL A 281 15.77 29.70 12.10
CA VAL A 281 16.47 30.64 12.96
C VAL A 281 16.30 32.08 12.46
N TYR A 282 16.54 32.30 11.16
CA TYR A 282 16.38 33.62 10.53
C TYR A 282 14.96 34.17 10.71
N LEU A 283 13.92 33.39 10.44
CA LEU A 283 12.53 33.80 10.59
C LEU A 283 12.21 34.17 12.04
N LYS A 284 12.73 33.43 13.02
CA LYS A 284 12.54 33.73 14.45
C LYS A 284 13.22 35.02 14.85
N GLU A 285 14.48 35.24 14.46
CA GLU A 285 15.22 36.46 14.77
C GLU A 285 14.58 37.71 14.18
N LYS A 286 13.96 37.59 13.01
CA LYS A 286 13.23 38.66 12.34
C LYS A 286 11.79 38.85 12.81
N GLY A 287 11.28 37.96 13.68
CA GLY A 287 9.86 37.95 14.08
C GLY A 287 8.88 37.54 12.95
N LEU A 288 9.38 36.84 11.92
CA LEU A 288 8.63 36.44 10.73
C LEU A 288 8.16 35.00 10.80
N GLY A 289 8.47 34.28 11.87
CA GLY A 289 8.05 32.90 12.05
C GLY A 289 8.61 32.27 13.33
N GLU A 290 8.16 31.09 13.65
CA GLU A 290 8.62 30.30 14.80
C GLU A 290 8.41 28.82 14.57
N LYS A 291 9.23 27.97 15.20
CA LYS A 291 9.00 26.54 15.27
C LYS A 291 7.77 26.25 16.12
N THR A 292 6.80 25.52 15.57
CA THR A 292 5.57 25.12 16.27
C THR A 292 5.29 23.65 16.01
N VAL A 293 4.54 23.04 16.91
CA VAL A 293 4.08 21.66 16.73
C VAL A 293 2.61 21.68 16.34
N ASN A 294 2.30 21.18 15.16
CA ASN A 294 0.93 20.93 14.72
C ASN A 294 0.65 19.43 14.71
N TYR A 295 -0.44 19.05 15.37
CA TYR A 295 -0.89 17.66 15.32
C TYR A 295 -1.72 17.45 14.06
N LYS A 296 -1.32 16.48 13.22
CA LYS A 296 -2.09 16.10 12.01
C LYS A 296 -3.40 15.39 12.35
N LEU A 297 -3.44 14.74 13.51
CA LEU A 297 -4.63 14.07 13.98
C LEU A 297 -5.65 15.10 14.46
N ARG A 298 -6.85 15.08 13.86
CA ARG A 298 -7.98 15.90 14.32
C ARG A 298 -8.49 15.40 15.66
N ASP A 299 -9.10 16.28 16.43
CA ASP A 299 -9.78 15.91 17.67
C ASP A 299 -10.86 14.85 17.38
N TRP A 300 -10.89 13.83 18.22
CA TRP A 300 -11.93 12.83 18.13
C TRP A 300 -13.22 13.32 18.78
N LEU A 301 -14.16 13.77 17.95
CA LEU A 301 -15.49 14.10 18.40
C LEU A 301 -16.28 12.82 18.67
N ILE A 302 -16.50 12.50 19.93
CA ILE A 302 -17.14 11.24 20.34
C ILE A 302 -18.67 11.25 20.23
N SER A 303 -19.29 12.40 20.06
CA SER A 303 -20.74 12.58 20.02
C SER A 303 -21.33 12.18 18.66
N ARG A 304 -22.43 11.39 18.68
CA ARG A 304 -23.16 10.95 17.48
C ARG A 304 -24.67 11.15 17.68
N GLN A 305 -25.32 11.77 16.71
CA GLN A 305 -26.76 12.07 16.69
C GLN A 305 -27.56 10.85 16.24
N ARG A 306 -27.41 9.74 16.96
CA ARG A 306 -28.08 8.47 16.65
C ARG A 306 -28.49 7.72 17.92
N PHE A 307 -29.52 6.88 17.79
CA PHE A 307 -30.03 6.08 18.90
C PHE A 307 -29.07 5.00 19.38
N TRP A 308 -28.53 4.21 18.44
CA TRP A 308 -27.61 3.12 18.78
C TRP A 308 -26.23 3.63 19.12
N GLY A 309 -25.88 3.48 20.39
CA GLY A 309 -24.62 3.86 20.97
C GLY A 309 -24.72 3.94 22.49
N THR A 310 -23.60 4.11 23.15
CA THR A 310 -23.56 4.34 24.61
C THR A 310 -24.00 5.77 24.90
N PRO A 311 -25.04 6.00 25.72
CA PRO A 311 -25.44 7.34 26.10
C PRO A 311 -24.30 8.11 26.78
N ILE A 312 -24.16 9.38 26.44
CA ILE A 312 -23.19 10.25 27.08
C ILE A 312 -23.73 10.71 28.44
N PRO A 313 -23.01 10.43 29.58
CA PRO A 313 -23.51 10.70 30.91
C PRO A 313 -23.39 12.18 31.32
N VAL A 314 -24.04 13.07 30.56
CA VAL A 314 -23.99 14.53 30.73
C VAL A 314 -25.41 15.09 30.84
N VAL A 315 -25.57 16.10 31.66
CA VAL A 315 -26.80 16.80 31.91
C VAL A 315 -26.59 18.31 31.74
N TYR A 316 -27.53 18.98 31.07
CA TYR A 316 -27.56 20.42 30.86
C TYR A 316 -28.51 21.08 31.88
N CYS A 317 -27.97 21.90 32.74
CA CYS A 317 -28.68 22.59 33.78
C CYS A 317 -28.58 24.11 33.62
N ASP A 318 -29.68 24.84 33.67
CA ASP A 318 -29.67 26.31 33.52
C ASP A 318 -28.88 27.01 34.62
N LYS A 319 -28.76 26.42 35.84
CA LYS A 319 -28.01 26.98 36.96
C LYS A 319 -26.54 26.53 37.01
N CYS A 320 -26.26 25.28 36.64
CA CYS A 320 -24.96 24.66 36.85
C CYS A 320 -24.17 24.49 35.55
N GLY A 321 -24.75 24.79 34.39
CA GLY A 321 -24.18 24.51 33.09
C GLY A 321 -24.13 23.01 32.77
N ILE A 322 -23.11 22.61 32.02
CA ILE A 322 -22.86 21.20 31.67
C ILE A 322 -22.34 20.48 32.93
N THR A 323 -23.03 19.40 33.31
CA THR A 323 -22.72 18.64 34.52
C THR A 323 -22.64 17.16 34.21
N ALA A 324 -21.58 16.49 34.64
CA ALA A 324 -21.48 15.02 34.55
C ALA A 324 -22.53 14.37 35.46
N GLU A 325 -23.07 13.23 35.01
CA GLU A 325 -23.91 12.38 35.81
C GLU A 325 -23.11 11.77 36.98
N ILE A 326 -23.78 11.50 38.10
CA ILE A 326 -23.14 10.88 39.26
C ILE A 326 -23.16 9.35 39.12
N GLU A 327 -22.17 8.69 39.73
CA GLU A 327 -21.99 7.25 39.67
C GLU A 327 -23.26 6.46 40.05
N LYS A 328 -23.97 6.92 41.05
CA LYS A 328 -25.23 6.28 41.49
C LYS A 328 -26.31 6.16 40.40
N ASN A 329 -26.28 7.03 39.40
CA ASN A 329 -27.24 7.08 38.31
C ASN A 329 -26.75 6.33 37.07
N LEU A 330 -25.54 5.74 37.10
CA LEU A 330 -24.99 4.92 36.02
C LEU A 330 -25.44 3.45 36.17
N PRO A 331 -25.61 2.72 35.09
CA PRO A 331 -25.52 3.17 33.68
C PRO A 331 -26.74 3.95 33.21
N ILE A 332 -26.51 4.90 32.27
CA ILE A 332 -27.65 5.52 31.56
C ILE A 332 -28.15 4.53 30.51
N LEU A 333 -29.37 4.07 30.66
CA LEU A 333 -29.98 3.09 29.76
C LEU A 333 -30.70 3.75 28.60
N LEU A 334 -30.61 3.16 27.43
CA LEU A 334 -31.43 3.52 26.28
C LEU A 334 -32.90 3.13 26.56
N PRO A 335 -33.88 3.97 26.19
CA PRO A 335 -35.28 3.63 26.37
C PRO A 335 -35.71 2.48 25.44
N GLU A 336 -36.47 1.53 25.96
CA GLU A 336 -36.91 0.34 25.19
C GLU A 336 -38.04 0.65 24.19
N ASN A 337 -38.95 1.58 24.57
CA ASN A 337 -40.13 1.91 23.75
C ASN A 337 -39.85 3.15 22.87
N ILE A 338 -39.20 2.94 21.74
CA ILE A 338 -38.84 3.98 20.78
C ILE A 338 -39.65 3.82 19.50
N LYS A 339 -40.16 4.96 18.99
CA LYS A 339 -40.74 5.04 17.65
C LYS A 339 -39.72 5.64 16.67
N PHE A 340 -39.33 4.88 15.68
CA PHE A 340 -38.43 5.34 14.61
C PHE A 340 -39.20 5.96 13.45
N ASN A 341 -40.01 6.99 13.72
CA ASN A 341 -40.95 7.56 12.75
C ASN A 341 -40.43 8.82 12.04
N SER A 342 -39.25 9.31 12.39
CA SER A 342 -38.69 10.54 11.82
C SER A 342 -37.24 10.36 11.44
N ALA A 343 -36.72 11.26 10.59
CA ALA A 343 -35.32 11.36 10.26
C ALA A 343 -34.42 11.83 11.44
N GLU A 344 -35.06 12.32 12.52
CA GLU A 344 -34.36 12.80 13.71
C GLU A 344 -34.04 11.67 14.69
N ASN A 345 -32.97 11.88 15.48
CA ASN A 345 -32.60 10.96 16.55
C ASN A 345 -33.76 10.76 17.53
N PRO A 346 -34.31 9.55 17.69
CA PRO A 346 -35.44 9.27 18.55
C PRO A 346 -35.25 9.65 20.02
N LEU A 347 -34.04 9.77 20.49
CA LEU A 347 -33.74 10.25 21.85
C LEU A 347 -34.14 11.72 22.05
N LYS A 348 -34.04 12.56 20.98
CA LYS A 348 -34.43 13.97 21.03
C LYS A 348 -35.93 14.20 21.20
N THR A 349 -36.75 13.20 20.89
CA THR A 349 -38.21 13.28 20.99
C THR A 349 -38.75 12.52 22.21
N ASN A 350 -37.88 11.82 22.95
CA ASN A 350 -38.30 11.06 24.12
C ASN A 350 -38.23 11.90 25.41
N GLU A 351 -39.34 12.53 25.78
CA GLU A 351 -39.40 13.40 26.98
C GLU A 351 -39.00 12.70 28.28
N LYS A 352 -39.28 11.40 28.43
CA LYS A 352 -38.89 10.62 29.61
C LYS A 352 -37.39 10.44 29.72
N PHE A 353 -36.70 10.35 28.57
CA PHE A 353 -35.24 10.24 28.54
C PHE A 353 -34.56 11.60 28.75
N ILE A 354 -35.07 12.66 28.10
CA ILE A 354 -34.50 13.99 28.13
C ILE A 354 -34.65 14.65 29.51
N ASN A 355 -35.84 14.63 30.07
CA ASN A 355 -36.14 15.36 31.31
C ASN A 355 -35.57 14.63 32.52
N CYS A 356 -34.63 15.27 33.21
CA CYS A 356 -33.97 14.75 34.40
C CYS A 356 -33.81 15.80 35.48
N LYS A 357 -33.23 15.42 36.61
CA LYS A 357 -32.80 16.35 37.66
C LYS A 357 -31.31 16.57 37.58
N CYS A 358 -30.86 17.79 37.75
CA CYS A 358 -29.43 18.08 37.83
C CYS A 358 -28.80 17.34 39.00
N PRO A 359 -27.75 16.53 38.76
CA PRO A 359 -27.10 15.77 39.83
C PRO A 359 -26.38 16.66 40.86
N LYS A 360 -26.05 17.91 40.50
CA LYS A 360 -25.36 18.87 41.37
C LYS A 360 -26.32 19.70 42.24
N CYS A 361 -27.43 20.20 41.69
CA CYS A 361 -28.31 21.13 42.42
C CYS A 361 -29.75 20.65 42.54
N GLY A 362 -30.15 19.52 41.97
CA GLY A 362 -31.49 18.95 42.02
C GLY A 362 -32.56 19.67 41.17
N ALA A 363 -32.22 20.78 40.50
CA ALA A 363 -33.13 21.51 39.63
C ALA A 363 -33.52 20.69 38.38
N LYS A 364 -34.60 21.10 37.69
CA LYS A 364 -34.96 20.53 36.38
C LYS A 364 -33.80 20.74 35.40
N ALA A 365 -33.48 19.71 34.64
CA ALA A 365 -32.37 19.70 33.69
C ALA A 365 -32.71 18.80 32.50
N LYS A 366 -31.90 18.90 31.46
CA LYS A 366 -32.03 18.07 30.25
C LYS A 366 -30.82 17.16 30.11
N ARG A 367 -31.07 15.88 29.84
CA ARG A 367 -30.04 14.89 29.55
C ARG A 367 -29.52 15.09 28.15
N GLU A 368 -28.26 14.75 27.93
CA GLU A 368 -27.65 14.65 26.59
C GLU A 368 -28.38 13.55 25.80
N THR A 369 -28.71 13.84 24.54
CA THR A 369 -29.41 12.92 23.64
C THR A 369 -28.53 12.29 22.58
N ASP A 370 -27.29 12.75 22.47
CA ASP A 370 -26.29 12.12 21.63
C ASP A 370 -25.73 10.86 22.31
N THR A 371 -25.32 9.92 21.50
CA THR A 371 -24.63 8.71 21.96
C THR A 371 -23.16 8.75 21.57
N MET A 372 -22.35 7.93 22.20
CA MET A 372 -20.93 7.85 21.88
C MET A 372 -20.70 7.15 20.56
N ASP A 373 -19.65 7.57 19.87
CA ASP A 373 -19.11 6.87 18.72
C ASP A 373 -18.84 5.39 19.04
N THR A 374 -19.12 4.52 18.09
CA THR A 374 -18.86 3.07 18.20
C THR A 374 -17.42 2.74 18.58
N PHE A 375 -16.47 3.57 18.10
CA PHE A 375 -15.06 3.38 18.44
C PHE A 375 -14.74 3.58 19.93
N VAL A 376 -15.57 4.28 20.70
CA VAL A 376 -15.39 4.33 22.16
C VAL A 376 -15.49 2.92 22.75
N ASN A 377 -16.52 2.15 22.37
CA ASN A 377 -16.69 0.79 22.86
C ASN A 377 -15.64 -0.18 22.29
N SER A 378 -15.39 -0.11 20.99
CA SER A 378 -14.42 -0.99 20.34
C SER A 378 -12.97 -0.72 20.75
N SER A 379 -12.68 0.39 21.41
CA SER A 379 -11.35 0.75 21.87
C SER A 379 -10.87 0.03 23.13
N TRP A 380 -11.79 -0.61 23.86
CA TRP A 380 -11.43 -1.34 25.09
C TRP A 380 -12.14 -2.68 25.24
N TYR A 381 -12.86 -3.14 24.22
CA TYR A 381 -13.65 -4.37 24.22
C TYR A 381 -12.85 -5.60 24.68
N PHE A 382 -11.59 -5.71 24.27
CA PHE A 382 -10.70 -6.82 24.59
C PHE A 382 -10.45 -6.94 26.10
N LEU A 383 -10.42 -5.82 26.83
CA LEU A 383 -10.30 -5.80 28.29
C LEU A 383 -11.61 -6.24 28.95
N ARG A 384 -12.76 -5.78 28.42
CA ARG A 384 -14.06 -6.19 28.92
C ARG A 384 -14.31 -7.69 28.74
N TYR A 385 -13.83 -8.29 27.65
CA TYR A 385 -13.93 -9.72 27.41
C TYR A 385 -13.25 -10.57 28.50
N LEU A 386 -12.21 -10.06 29.13
CA LEU A 386 -11.50 -10.76 30.20
C LEU A 386 -12.31 -10.87 31.50
N ASP A 387 -13.34 -10.05 31.65
CA ASP A 387 -14.15 -9.97 32.88
C ASP A 387 -15.57 -9.45 32.58
N ASN A 388 -16.24 -10.07 31.63
CA ASN A 388 -17.49 -9.62 31.06
C ASN A 388 -18.69 -9.66 32.04
N LYS A 389 -18.59 -10.39 33.15
CA LYS A 389 -19.59 -10.51 34.19
C LYS A 389 -19.36 -9.61 35.41
N ASN A 390 -18.32 -8.78 35.37
CA ASN A 390 -18.02 -7.87 36.45
C ASN A 390 -19.05 -6.71 36.49
N GLU A 391 -19.82 -6.64 37.57
CA GLU A 391 -20.83 -5.59 37.77
C GLU A 391 -20.29 -4.42 38.61
N LYS A 392 -19.10 -4.55 39.20
CA LYS A 392 -18.53 -3.53 40.09
C LYS A 392 -17.55 -2.61 39.39
N GLU A 393 -16.77 -3.16 38.47
CA GLU A 393 -15.72 -2.45 37.73
C GLU A 393 -15.83 -2.72 36.23
N ILE A 394 -15.22 -1.86 35.43
CA ILE A 394 -15.21 -2.04 33.98
C ILE A 394 -14.50 -3.34 33.55
N PHE A 395 -13.49 -3.74 34.30
CA PHE A 395 -12.79 -5.03 34.26
C PHE A 395 -11.86 -5.17 35.46
N SER A 396 -11.49 -6.39 35.83
CA SER A 396 -10.49 -6.67 36.86
C SER A 396 -9.09 -6.35 36.38
N LYS A 397 -8.36 -5.50 37.14
CA LYS A 397 -6.92 -5.24 36.89
C LYS A 397 -6.10 -6.53 36.87
N LYS A 398 -6.40 -7.46 37.77
CA LYS A 398 -5.70 -8.75 37.85
C LYS A 398 -5.86 -9.57 36.57
N ASN A 399 -7.07 -9.62 36.01
CA ASN A 399 -7.32 -10.32 34.74
C ASN A 399 -6.63 -9.62 33.57
N ALA A 400 -6.66 -8.27 33.53
CA ALA A 400 -5.97 -7.49 32.52
C ALA A 400 -4.45 -7.70 32.59
N GLU A 401 -3.84 -7.71 33.78
CA GLU A 401 -2.40 -7.95 33.97
C GLU A 401 -1.97 -9.36 33.55
N TYR A 402 -2.85 -10.36 33.69
CA TYR A 402 -2.54 -11.74 33.30
C TYR A 402 -2.69 -12.00 31.79
N TRP A 403 -3.78 -11.51 31.18
CA TRP A 403 -4.14 -11.86 29.80
C TRP A 403 -3.68 -10.84 28.74
N ALA A 404 -3.54 -9.58 29.10
CA ALA A 404 -3.16 -8.53 28.16
C ALA A 404 -1.67 -8.12 28.33
N PRO A 405 -1.04 -7.53 27.30
CA PRO A 405 -1.60 -7.16 26.00
C PRO A 405 -1.88 -8.39 25.12
N ILE A 406 -2.71 -8.22 24.08
CA ILE A 406 -3.05 -9.24 23.08
C ILE A 406 -1.77 -9.74 22.40
N ASP A 407 -1.61 -11.06 22.23
CA ASP A 407 -0.40 -11.62 21.62
C ASP A 407 -0.32 -11.36 20.13
N LEU A 408 -1.44 -11.50 19.41
CA LEU A 408 -1.54 -11.25 17.98
C LEU A 408 -2.88 -10.58 17.65
N TYR A 409 -2.83 -9.40 17.06
CA TYR A 409 -4.01 -8.65 16.63
C TYR A 409 -4.12 -8.66 15.10
N ILE A 410 -5.23 -9.21 14.58
CA ILE A 410 -5.45 -9.37 13.14
C ILE A 410 -6.64 -8.50 12.73
N GLY A 411 -6.51 -7.76 11.65
CA GLY A 411 -7.58 -6.93 11.09
C GLY A 411 -7.24 -6.35 9.73
N GLY A 412 -8.22 -5.72 9.10
CA GLY A 412 -8.04 -5.05 7.82
C GLY A 412 -7.10 -3.85 7.92
N LYS A 413 -6.31 -3.62 6.89
CA LYS A 413 -5.35 -2.50 6.82
C LYS A 413 -6.00 -1.12 6.89
N GLU A 414 -7.28 -1.00 6.49
CA GLU A 414 -8.07 0.24 6.60
C GLU A 414 -8.20 0.74 8.04
N HIS A 415 -8.13 -0.17 9.02
CA HIS A 415 -8.21 0.20 10.43
C HIS A 415 -6.97 0.91 10.96
N ALA A 416 -5.88 0.98 10.19
CA ALA A 416 -4.71 1.79 10.54
C ALA A 416 -5.07 3.27 10.75
N CYS A 417 -6.05 3.78 9.99
CA CYS A 417 -6.56 5.14 10.08
C CYS A 417 -7.86 5.26 10.89
N LEU A 418 -8.39 4.18 11.45
CA LEU A 418 -9.66 4.11 12.17
C LEU A 418 -9.47 3.46 13.55
N HIS A 419 -9.97 2.26 13.72
CA HIS A 419 -9.99 1.52 14.99
C HIS A 419 -8.62 1.44 15.68
N LEU A 420 -7.52 1.22 14.95
CA LEU A 420 -6.20 1.09 15.54
C LEU A 420 -5.69 2.38 16.19
N ILE A 421 -6.06 3.55 15.67
CA ILE A 421 -5.74 4.82 16.33
C ILE A 421 -6.45 4.91 17.68
N TYR A 422 -7.75 4.59 17.70
CA TYR A 422 -8.58 4.74 18.89
C TYR A 422 -8.24 3.71 19.97
N ILE A 423 -8.03 2.45 19.62
CA ILE A 423 -7.66 1.39 20.59
C ILE A 423 -6.29 1.68 21.24
N ARG A 424 -5.32 2.20 20.47
CA ARG A 424 -4.01 2.60 20.98
C ARG A 424 -4.12 3.81 21.90
N PHE A 425 -4.83 4.85 21.49
CA PHE A 425 -5.09 6.03 22.31
C PHE A 425 -5.79 5.65 23.62
N TYR A 426 -6.84 4.82 23.53
CA TYR A 426 -7.61 4.40 24.69
C TYR A 426 -6.79 3.54 25.66
N THR A 427 -5.93 2.67 25.16
CA THR A 427 -4.99 1.90 25.98
C THR A 427 -4.08 2.82 26.79
N LYS A 428 -3.51 3.86 26.16
CA LYS A 428 -2.67 4.84 26.85
C LYS A 428 -3.45 5.65 27.90
N PHE A 429 -4.68 6.02 27.58
CA PHE A 429 -5.60 6.68 28.52
C PHE A 429 -5.89 5.79 29.74
N LEU A 430 -6.22 4.51 29.55
CA LEU A 430 -6.45 3.57 30.63
C LEU A 430 -5.17 3.31 31.46
N ARG A 431 -4.00 3.32 30.84
CA ARG A 431 -2.72 3.28 31.54
C ARG A 431 -2.54 4.51 32.43
N ASP A 432 -2.81 5.70 31.92
CA ASP A 432 -2.68 6.96 32.70
C ASP A 432 -3.63 7.00 33.88
N LEU A 433 -4.78 6.33 33.77
CA LEU A 433 -5.71 6.09 34.90
C LEU A 433 -5.24 4.97 35.84
N GLY A 434 -4.12 4.29 35.55
CA GLY A 434 -3.60 3.18 36.34
C GLY A 434 -4.45 1.92 36.29
N LEU A 435 -5.26 1.74 35.24
CA LEU A 435 -6.10 0.56 35.06
C LEU A 435 -5.37 -0.58 34.33
N VAL A 436 -4.41 -0.27 33.50
CA VAL A 436 -3.49 -1.21 32.83
C VAL A 436 -2.05 -0.73 32.98
N LYS A 437 -1.06 -1.62 32.70
CA LYS A 437 0.39 -1.33 32.87
C LYS A 437 1.15 -1.28 31.53
N PHE A 438 0.47 -1.47 30.42
CA PHE A 438 1.08 -1.53 29.09
C PHE A 438 0.65 -0.34 28.22
N ASP A 439 1.46 0.00 27.23
CA ASP A 439 1.28 1.14 26.33
C ASP A 439 0.53 0.80 25.05
N GLU A 440 0.64 -0.43 24.60
CA GLU A 440 0.07 -0.89 23.34
C GLU A 440 -0.92 -2.04 23.59
N PRO A 441 -2.06 -2.10 22.89
CA PRO A 441 -3.07 -3.12 23.10
C PRO A 441 -2.61 -4.53 22.70
N ALA A 442 -1.63 -4.63 21.81
CA ALA A 442 -1.14 -5.89 21.28
C ALA A 442 0.38 -5.91 21.13
N LYS A 443 0.99 -7.11 21.24
CA LYS A 443 2.42 -7.35 21.02
C LYS A 443 2.77 -7.41 19.54
N ARG A 444 1.88 -7.97 18.72
CA ARG A 444 2.02 -8.11 17.27
C ARG A 444 0.75 -7.67 16.57
N LEU A 445 0.91 -6.94 15.47
CA LEU A 445 -0.16 -6.58 14.56
C LEU A 445 0.07 -7.29 13.23
N PHE A 446 -0.99 -7.89 12.69
CA PHE A 446 -0.99 -8.44 11.36
C PHE A 446 -2.17 -7.85 10.56
N ASN A 447 -1.85 -7.10 9.52
CA ASN A 447 -2.87 -6.53 8.65
C ASN A 447 -3.15 -7.48 7.48
N GLN A 448 -4.38 -7.96 7.41
CA GLN A 448 -4.83 -8.79 6.30
C GLN A 448 -5.10 -7.96 5.05
N GLY A 449 -4.91 -8.60 3.88
CA GLY A 449 -5.26 -8.04 2.59
C GLY A 449 -6.78 -8.00 2.34
N ILE A 450 -7.16 -7.43 1.21
CA ILE A 450 -8.54 -7.29 0.79
C ILE A 450 -8.86 -8.33 -0.28
N LEU A 451 -10.02 -8.98 -0.17
CA LEU A 451 -10.57 -9.83 -1.21
C LEU A 451 -11.41 -8.98 -2.16
N GLY A 452 -10.94 -8.81 -3.38
CA GLY A 452 -11.66 -8.15 -4.47
C GLY A 452 -12.63 -9.08 -5.19
N GLY A 453 -13.58 -8.50 -5.90
CA GLY A 453 -14.54 -9.22 -6.74
C GLY A 453 -13.91 -9.77 -8.04
N PRO A 454 -14.68 -10.57 -8.79
CA PRO A 454 -14.23 -11.09 -10.09
C PRO A 454 -13.94 -10.00 -11.11
N ASP A 455 -14.49 -8.80 -10.91
CA ASP A 455 -14.32 -7.61 -11.73
C ASP A 455 -13.02 -6.82 -11.43
N GLY A 456 -12.22 -7.28 -10.46
CA GLY A 456 -11.00 -6.60 -10.04
C GLY A 456 -11.19 -5.50 -9.00
N GLU A 457 -12.44 -5.20 -8.63
CA GLU A 457 -12.80 -4.12 -7.72
C GLU A 457 -13.12 -4.67 -6.31
N ARG A 458 -13.13 -3.77 -5.31
CA ARG A 458 -13.56 -4.14 -3.96
C ARG A 458 -15.01 -4.62 -3.98
N MET A 459 -15.30 -5.76 -3.33
CA MET A 459 -16.65 -6.27 -3.20
C MET A 459 -17.57 -5.28 -2.46
N SER A 460 -18.71 -4.99 -3.06
CA SER A 460 -19.72 -4.09 -2.50
C SER A 460 -21.12 -4.52 -2.93
N LYS A 461 -22.08 -4.48 -1.99
CA LYS A 461 -23.51 -4.78 -2.30
C LYS A 461 -24.07 -3.84 -3.37
N SER A 462 -23.65 -2.58 -3.37
CA SER A 462 -24.09 -1.58 -4.35
C SER A 462 -23.57 -1.84 -5.78
N ARG A 463 -22.45 -2.56 -5.91
CA ARG A 463 -21.86 -2.95 -7.21
C ARG A 463 -22.35 -4.32 -7.69
N GLY A 464 -23.00 -5.11 -6.83
CA GLY A 464 -23.47 -6.45 -7.17
C GLY A 464 -22.35 -7.47 -7.44
N ASN A 465 -21.10 -7.19 -7.06
CA ASN A 465 -19.92 -8.04 -7.28
C ASN A 465 -19.54 -8.88 -6.05
N VAL A 466 -20.45 -9.00 -5.08
CA VAL A 466 -20.20 -9.76 -3.85
C VAL A 466 -20.36 -11.24 -4.09
N VAL A 467 -19.35 -12.02 -3.73
CA VAL A 467 -19.41 -13.48 -3.69
C VAL A 467 -19.83 -13.91 -2.28
N LEU A 468 -21.00 -14.50 -2.16
CA LEU A 468 -21.54 -14.92 -0.87
C LEU A 468 -20.95 -16.29 -0.47
N PRO A 469 -20.50 -16.45 0.79
CA PRO A 469 -20.00 -17.72 1.29
C PRO A 469 -21.02 -18.87 1.15
N GLU A 470 -22.29 -18.57 1.30
CA GLU A 470 -23.40 -19.52 1.18
C GLU A 470 -23.43 -20.16 -0.22
N THR A 471 -23.35 -19.36 -1.27
CA THR A 471 -23.36 -19.84 -2.66
C THR A 471 -22.18 -20.80 -2.94
N ILE A 472 -21.01 -20.48 -2.36
CA ILE A 472 -19.83 -21.35 -2.52
C ILE A 472 -19.99 -22.62 -1.68
N SER A 473 -20.50 -22.50 -0.46
CA SER A 473 -20.73 -23.64 0.44
C SER A 473 -21.73 -24.64 -0.13
N GLU A 474 -22.80 -24.16 -0.75
CA GLU A 474 -23.82 -25.00 -1.41
C GLU A 474 -23.24 -25.78 -2.58
N LYS A 475 -22.34 -25.17 -3.36
CA LYS A 475 -21.78 -25.79 -4.56
C LYS A 475 -20.62 -26.74 -4.27
N TYR A 476 -19.71 -26.38 -3.38
CA TYR A 476 -18.45 -27.07 -3.15
C TYR A 476 -18.25 -27.58 -1.72
N GLY A 477 -19.03 -27.11 -0.77
CA GLY A 477 -18.83 -27.32 0.67
C GLY A 477 -17.93 -26.24 1.28
N ILE A 478 -18.15 -25.97 2.57
CA ILE A 478 -17.45 -24.87 3.27
C ILE A 478 -15.95 -25.13 3.44
N ASP A 479 -15.53 -26.39 3.61
CA ASP A 479 -14.12 -26.73 3.75
C ASP A 479 -13.33 -26.44 2.48
N VAL A 480 -13.95 -26.63 1.30
CA VAL A 480 -13.34 -26.25 0.02
C VAL A 480 -13.17 -24.74 -0.08
N ALA A 481 -14.16 -23.96 0.36
CA ALA A 481 -14.08 -22.51 0.38
C ALA A 481 -12.97 -22.01 1.29
N ARG A 482 -12.88 -22.55 2.52
CA ARG A 482 -11.83 -22.24 3.50
C ARG A 482 -10.44 -22.56 2.94
N PHE A 483 -10.27 -23.77 2.43
CA PHE A 483 -9.00 -24.24 1.86
C PHE A 483 -8.56 -23.38 0.66
N PHE A 484 -9.50 -23.04 -0.22
CA PHE A 484 -9.24 -22.20 -1.37
C PHE A 484 -8.75 -20.80 -0.96
N LEU A 485 -9.51 -20.10 -0.11
CA LEU A 485 -9.16 -18.74 0.33
C LEU A 485 -7.76 -18.66 0.95
N MET A 486 -7.39 -19.66 1.76
CA MET A 486 -6.07 -19.71 2.40
C MET A 486 -4.96 -20.18 1.43
N SER A 487 -5.30 -20.76 0.28
CA SER A 487 -4.33 -21.25 -0.70
C SER A 487 -3.91 -20.22 -1.75
N ILE A 488 -4.69 -19.15 -1.98
CA ILE A 488 -4.49 -18.22 -3.09
C ILE A 488 -3.19 -17.44 -2.93
N ALA A 489 -2.97 -16.86 -1.76
CA ALA A 489 -1.80 -16.04 -1.44
C ALA A 489 -1.58 -15.97 0.07
N SER A 490 -0.47 -15.33 0.49
CA SER A 490 -0.26 -14.95 1.89
C SER A 490 -1.39 -14.02 2.36
N PRO A 491 -1.90 -14.16 3.60
CA PRO A 491 -3.04 -13.39 4.11
C PRO A 491 -2.89 -11.87 4.11
N ASP A 492 -1.65 -11.36 4.04
CA ASP A 492 -1.34 -9.92 3.96
C ASP A 492 -1.51 -9.32 2.55
N LYS A 493 -1.71 -10.17 1.54
CA LYS A 493 -1.84 -9.73 0.14
C LYS A 493 -3.29 -9.49 -0.25
N ASP A 494 -3.49 -8.46 -1.07
CA ASP A 494 -4.76 -8.27 -1.75
C ASP A 494 -4.92 -9.34 -2.84
N ILE A 495 -6.08 -9.97 -2.90
CA ILE A 495 -6.38 -11.04 -3.84
C ILE A 495 -7.71 -10.77 -4.54
N LEU A 496 -7.86 -11.31 -5.75
CA LEU A 496 -9.10 -11.26 -6.50
C LEU A 496 -9.77 -12.64 -6.48
N TRP A 497 -11.09 -12.63 -6.34
CA TRP A 497 -11.87 -13.85 -6.44
C TRP A 497 -11.74 -14.46 -7.84
N ASN A 498 -11.53 -15.78 -7.88
CA ASN A 498 -11.40 -16.53 -9.13
C ASN A 498 -12.12 -17.89 -9.02
N ASP A 499 -13.18 -18.07 -9.80
CA ASP A 499 -13.98 -19.28 -9.80
C ASP A 499 -13.22 -20.52 -10.29
N TYR A 500 -12.20 -20.36 -11.14
CA TYR A 500 -11.40 -21.50 -11.62
C TYR A 500 -10.47 -22.07 -10.54
N GLY A 501 -9.96 -21.23 -9.65
CA GLY A 501 -9.05 -21.66 -8.59
C GLY A 501 -9.70 -22.57 -7.55
N ILE A 502 -10.99 -22.39 -7.27
CA ILE A 502 -11.71 -23.20 -6.28
C ILE A 502 -11.90 -24.66 -6.74
N GLU A 503 -12.03 -24.90 -8.05
CA GLU A 503 -12.13 -26.27 -8.59
C GLU A 503 -10.87 -27.10 -8.32
N GLY A 504 -9.69 -26.46 -8.35
CA GLY A 504 -8.43 -27.13 -7.98
C GLY A 504 -8.43 -27.59 -6.53
N SER A 505 -9.00 -26.78 -5.63
CA SER A 505 -9.15 -27.10 -4.21
C SER A 505 -10.19 -28.22 -4.01
N TYR A 506 -11.30 -28.16 -4.70
CA TYR A 506 -12.33 -29.21 -4.67
C TYR A 506 -11.77 -30.57 -5.14
N LYS A 507 -11.05 -30.61 -6.26
CA LYS A 507 -10.42 -31.85 -6.78
C LYS A 507 -9.39 -32.41 -5.79
N PHE A 508 -8.63 -31.56 -5.11
CA PHE A 508 -7.69 -32.02 -4.09
C PHE A 508 -8.42 -32.67 -2.91
N ILE A 509 -9.42 -32.00 -2.36
CA ILE A 509 -10.18 -32.52 -1.22
C ILE A 509 -10.90 -33.83 -1.60
N LYS A 510 -11.46 -33.91 -2.80
CA LYS A 510 -12.05 -35.15 -3.31
C LYS A 510 -11.01 -36.29 -3.36
N ARG A 511 -9.81 -36.02 -3.86
CA ARG A 511 -8.72 -37.02 -3.86
C ARG A 511 -8.35 -37.48 -2.44
N VAL A 512 -8.36 -36.58 -1.46
CA VAL A 512 -8.14 -36.96 -0.07
C VAL A 512 -9.23 -37.91 0.42
N MET A 513 -10.49 -37.63 0.11
CA MET A 513 -11.61 -38.51 0.48
C MET A 513 -11.52 -39.84 -0.24
N ASP A 514 -11.29 -39.88 -1.57
CA ASP A 514 -11.11 -41.08 -2.37
C ASP A 514 -9.94 -41.95 -1.88
N TYR A 515 -8.87 -41.33 -1.39
CA TYR A 515 -7.73 -42.02 -0.78
C TYR A 515 -8.15 -42.84 0.46
N PHE A 516 -9.08 -42.36 1.27
CA PHE A 516 -9.61 -43.08 2.43
C PHE A 516 -10.44 -44.30 2.10
N ASP A 517 -10.94 -44.40 0.86
CA ASP A 517 -11.67 -45.60 0.39
C ASP A 517 -10.72 -46.74 -0.01
N ILE A 518 -9.44 -46.42 -0.27
CA ILE A 518 -8.46 -47.42 -0.76
C ILE A 518 -7.33 -47.70 0.22
N VAL A 519 -7.09 -46.84 1.22
CA VAL A 519 -5.97 -46.94 2.16
C VAL A 519 -6.11 -48.16 3.05
N LYS A 520 -4.98 -48.85 3.27
CA LYS A 520 -4.86 -50.01 4.15
C LYS A 520 -3.99 -49.65 5.35
N PHE A 521 -4.43 -50.02 6.52
CA PHE A 521 -3.62 -49.80 7.73
C PHE A 521 -2.56 -50.90 7.85
N GLY A 522 -1.30 -50.47 7.90
CA GLY A 522 -0.14 -51.33 8.00
C GLY A 522 1.03 -50.60 8.65
N LYS A 523 2.23 -50.86 8.20
CA LYS A 523 3.44 -50.16 8.67
C LYS A 523 3.87 -49.16 7.63
N SER A 524 4.09 -47.89 8.07
CA SER A 524 4.69 -46.87 7.19
C SER A 524 6.14 -47.25 6.84
N ASP A 525 6.54 -47.08 5.59
CA ASP A 525 7.95 -47.19 5.21
C ASP A 525 8.75 -45.92 5.60
N GLU A 526 10.06 -46.02 5.58
CA GLU A 526 10.96 -44.91 5.98
C GLU A 526 10.79 -43.67 5.11
N LYS A 527 10.47 -43.83 3.82
CA LYS A 527 10.23 -42.70 2.89
C LYS A 527 8.95 -41.97 3.27
N THR A 528 7.89 -42.70 3.60
CA THR A 528 6.61 -42.13 4.06
C THR A 528 6.78 -41.42 5.42
N GLU A 529 7.49 -42.05 6.37
CA GLU A 529 7.79 -41.41 7.67
C GLU A 529 8.61 -40.12 7.50
N HIS A 530 9.61 -40.11 6.60
CA HIS A 530 10.38 -38.91 6.26
C HIS A 530 9.48 -37.79 5.75
N LYS A 531 8.63 -38.08 4.75
CA LYS A 531 7.73 -37.08 4.15
C LYS A 531 6.75 -36.48 5.17
N ILE A 532 6.17 -37.31 6.02
CA ILE A 532 5.24 -36.88 7.07
C ILE A 532 5.96 -35.95 8.07
N ASN A 533 7.11 -36.36 8.61
CA ASN A 533 7.82 -35.56 9.61
C ASN A 533 8.34 -34.23 9.01
N LYS A 534 8.81 -34.25 7.78
CA LYS A 534 9.19 -33.06 7.06
C LYS A 534 8.01 -32.12 6.82
N ALA A 535 6.83 -32.65 6.44
CA ALA A 535 5.61 -31.87 6.27
C ALA A 535 5.13 -31.26 7.58
N ILE A 536 5.13 -32.02 8.71
CA ILE A 536 4.80 -31.51 10.04
C ILE A 536 5.67 -30.29 10.36
N LYS A 537 6.99 -30.39 10.19
CA LYS A 537 7.92 -29.29 10.45
C LYS A 537 7.59 -28.05 9.62
N LYS A 538 7.53 -28.21 8.29
CA LYS A 538 7.28 -27.09 7.37
C LYS A 538 5.90 -26.47 7.55
N ILE A 539 4.86 -27.28 7.74
CA ILE A 539 3.49 -26.79 7.93
C ILE A 539 3.41 -26.02 9.26
N SER A 540 4.00 -26.54 10.34
CA SER A 540 4.03 -25.88 11.65
C SER A 540 4.72 -24.50 11.56
N GLU A 541 5.91 -24.45 10.97
CA GLU A 541 6.65 -23.20 10.75
C GLU A 541 5.82 -22.19 9.92
N ASN A 542 5.23 -22.64 8.83
CA ASN A 542 4.43 -21.76 7.96
C ASN A 542 3.17 -21.23 8.67
N ILE A 543 2.52 -22.04 9.50
CA ILE A 543 1.35 -21.61 10.29
C ILE A 543 1.76 -20.56 11.32
N GLU A 544 2.88 -20.75 12.00
CA GLU A 544 3.39 -19.81 13.01
C GLU A 544 3.67 -18.43 12.44
N TYR A 545 4.18 -18.37 11.20
CA TYR A 545 4.41 -17.13 10.45
C TYR A 545 3.23 -16.66 9.61
N LEU A 546 2.05 -17.30 9.73
CA LEU A 546 0.82 -16.98 8.96
C LEU A 546 0.97 -17.16 7.44
N ASN A 547 1.93 -17.98 7.00
CA ASN A 547 2.15 -18.33 5.58
C ASN A 547 1.24 -19.49 5.16
N TYR A 548 -0.08 -19.33 5.27
CA TYR A 548 -1.05 -20.41 5.08
C TYR A 548 -1.02 -21.01 3.69
N ASN A 549 -0.77 -20.22 2.65
CA ASN A 549 -0.62 -20.70 1.29
C ASN A 549 0.56 -21.69 1.15
N LEU A 550 1.69 -21.42 1.81
CA LEU A 550 2.83 -22.33 1.82
C LEU A 550 2.54 -23.59 2.66
N ALA A 551 1.83 -23.47 3.78
CA ALA A 551 1.36 -24.62 4.55
C ALA A 551 0.47 -25.53 3.70
N ILE A 552 -0.45 -24.95 2.92
CA ILE A 552 -1.35 -25.70 2.00
C ILE A 552 -0.56 -26.37 0.87
N ILE A 553 0.45 -25.74 0.32
CA ILE A 553 1.31 -26.37 -0.69
C ILE A 553 1.97 -27.61 -0.09
N ASN A 554 2.59 -27.50 1.07
CA ASN A 554 3.21 -28.65 1.74
C ASN A 554 2.19 -29.74 2.13
N LEU A 555 0.96 -29.35 2.47
CA LEU A 555 -0.11 -30.28 2.77
C LEU A 555 -0.57 -31.06 1.52
N ARG A 556 -0.68 -30.38 0.36
CA ARG A 556 -0.98 -31.04 -0.91
C ARG A 556 0.12 -32.03 -1.31
N GLU A 557 1.39 -31.59 -1.24
CA GLU A 557 2.54 -32.46 -1.51
C GLU A 557 2.56 -33.69 -0.60
N LEU A 558 2.23 -33.52 0.69
CA LEU A 558 2.11 -34.62 1.63
C LEU A 558 1.06 -35.65 1.16
N PHE A 559 -0.19 -35.24 0.97
CA PHE A 559 -1.28 -36.16 0.61
C PHE A 559 -1.08 -36.80 -0.78
N GLU A 560 -0.48 -36.10 -1.74
CA GLU A 560 -0.13 -36.64 -3.06
C GLU A 560 0.99 -37.71 -2.98
N SER A 561 1.75 -37.70 -1.91
CA SER A 561 2.88 -38.62 -1.71
C SER A 561 2.56 -39.83 -0.82
N LEU A 562 1.35 -39.92 -0.26
CA LEU A 562 0.96 -41.04 0.59
C LEU A 562 0.83 -42.33 -0.21
N THR A 563 1.20 -43.44 0.41
CA THR A 563 1.12 -44.79 -0.15
C THR A 563 -0.20 -45.44 0.24
N GLU A 564 -0.59 -46.51 -0.47
CA GLU A 564 -1.82 -47.27 -0.16
C GLU A 564 -1.76 -47.98 1.20
N GLU A 565 -0.57 -48.24 1.70
CA GLU A 565 -0.34 -48.80 3.03
C GLU A 565 0.37 -47.77 3.94
N ILE A 566 -0.26 -47.43 5.06
CA ILE A 566 0.26 -46.46 6.02
C ILE A 566 -0.14 -46.82 7.46
N SER A 567 0.64 -46.46 8.45
CA SER A 567 0.24 -46.66 9.84
C SER A 567 -0.93 -45.76 10.22
N LYS A 568 -1.88 -46.29 11.01
CA LYS A 568 -3.01 -45.51 11.52
C LYS A 568 -2.53 -44.25 12.25
N LYS A 569 -1.41 -44.35 12.98
CA LYS A 569 -0.80 -43.23 13.72
C LYS A 569 -0.31 -42.11 12.79
N ASP A 570 0.35 -42.49 11.68
CA ASP A 570 0.91 -41.52 10.79
C ASP A 570 -0.18 -40.85 9.92
N LEU A 571 -1.19 -41.63 9.51
CA LEU A 571 -2.35 -41.07 8.83
C LEU A 571 -3.12 -40.11 9.77
N GLY A 572 -3.21 -40.43 11.05
CA GLY A 572 -3.79 -39.55 12.07
C GLY A 572 -3.09 -38.19 12.12
N LYS A 573 -1.74 -38.17 12.10
CA LYS A 573 -0.99 -36.91 12.02
C LYS A 573 -1.35 -36.10 10.76
N CYS A 574 -1.48 -36.74 9.61
CA CYS A 574 -1.86 -36.07 8.36
C CYS A 574 -3.25 -35.42 8.47
N ILE A 575 -4.21 -36.12 9.08
CA ILE A 575 -5.57 -35.58 9.29
C ILE A 575 -5.54 -34.41 10.30
N THR A 576 -4.74 -34.49 11.35
CA THR A 576 -4.58 -33.38 12.29
C THR A 576 -4.01 -32.13 11.59
N LEU A 577 -3.06 -32.28 10.67
CA LEU A 577 -2.56 -31.16 9.87
C LEU A 577 -3.67 -30.59 8.95
N LEU A 578 -4.51 -31.44 8.35
CA LEU A 578 -5.59 -31.02 7.47
C LEU A 578 -6.71 -30.30 8.23
N SER A 579 -6.96 -30.66 9.48
CA SER A 579 -8.12 -30.22 10.28
C SER A 579 -8.19 -28.70 10.46
N LEU A 580 -7.06 -27.99 10.46
CA LEU A 580 -7.04 -26.53 10.55
C LEU A 580 -7.68 -25.87 9.31
N PHE A 581 -7.52 -26.47 8.16
CA PHE A 581 -8.01 -25.95 6.88
C PHE A 581 -9.40 -26.50 6.50
N CYS A 582 -9.61 -27.79 6.78
CA CYS A 582 -10.81 -28.55 6.42
C CYS A 582 -11.38 -29.27 7.66
N PRO A 583 -11.93 -28.55 8.65
CA PRO A 583 -12.33 -29.12 9.93
C PRO A 583 -13.43 -30.19 9.79
N HIS A 584 -14.46 -29.97 8.97
CA HIS A 584 -15.59 -30.90 8.87
C HIS A 584 -15.20 -32.22 8.21
N ILE A 585 -14.49 -32.15 7.10
CA ILE A 585 -13.98 -33.34 6.39
C ILE A 585 -12.98 -34.10 7.28
N SER A 586 -12.13 -33.41 8.00
CA SER A 586 -11.16 -34.04 8.88
C SER A 586 -11.83 -34.77 10.04
N GLU A 587 -12.88 -34.24 10.64
CA GLU A 587 -13.65 -34.94 11.67
C GLU A 587 -14.32 -36.21 11.12
N GLU A 588 -14.93 -36.13 9.93
CA GLU A 588 -15.52 -37.29 9.25
C GLU A 588 -14.49 -38.40 8.98
N LEU A 589 -13.31 -38.01 8.45
CA LEU A 589 -12.24 -38.95 8.17
C LEU A 589 -11.63 -39.54 9.45
N TRP A 590 -11.58 -38.74 10.52
CA TRP A 590 -11.10 -39.16 11.85
C TRP A 590 -12.02 -40.21 12.47
N GLU A 591 -13.34 -40.02 12.36
CA GLU A 591 -14.35 -40.98 12.81
C GLU A 591 -14.28 -42.28 11.98
N LYS A 592 -14.13 -42.19 10.64
CA LYS A 592 -13.90 -43.36 9.76
C LYS A 592 -12.68 -44.18 10.13
N MET A 593 -11.65 -43.54 10.70
CA MET A 593 -10.50 -44.26 11.27
C MET A 593 -10.82 -44.99 12.57
N GLY A 594 -12.04 -44.86 13.11
CA GLY A 594 -12.48 -45.48 14.36
C GLY A 594 -12.01 -44.79 15.61
N ASN A 595 -11.74 -43.48 15.55
CA ASN A 595 -11.47 -42.64 16.71
C ASN A 595 -12.80 -42.17 17.34
N LYS A 596 -12.83 -41.93 18.66
CA LYS A 596 -14.06 -41.56 19.38
C LYS A 596 -14.14 -40.05 19.70
N GLU A 597 -13.00 -39.44 19.96
CA GLU A 597 -12.89 -38.04 20.26
C GLU A 597 -12.72 -37.22 18.96
N PHE A 598 -12.90 -35.91 19.04
CA PHE A 598 -12.73 -35.04 17.89
C PHE A 598 -11.24 -34.84 17.54
N VAL A 599 -10.90 -34.77 16.24
CA VAL A 599 -9.54 -34.45 15.79
C VAL A 599 -9.10 -33.05 16.24
N SER A 600 -10.04 -32.15 16.39
CA SER A 600 -9.80 -30.78 16.90
C SER A 600 -9.32 -30.73 18.36
N LEU A 601 -9.48 -31.81 19.11
CA LEU A 601 -8.97 -31.95 20.48
C LEU A 601 -7.61 -32.65 20.54
N GLU A 602 -7.15 -33.21 19.44
CA GLU A 602 -5.85 -33.87 19.38
C GLU A 602 -4.69 -32.88 19.51
N LYS A 603 -3.59 -33.39 20.11
CA LYS A 603 -2.37 -32.59 20.16
C LYS A 603 -1.79 -32.39 18.78
N TRP A 604 -1.36 -31.16 18.50
CA TRP A 604 -0.62 -30.86 17.30
C TRP A 604 0.60 -31.79 17.17
N PRO A 605 0.81 -32.43 15.99
CA PRO A 605 1.90 -33.39 15.85
C PRO A 605 3.25 -32.69 15.86
N GLU A 606 4.21 -33.29 16.58
CA GLU A 606 5.59 -32.85 16.58
C GLU A 606 6.39 -33.65 15.55
N ALA A 607 7.31 -32.96 14.84
CA ALA A 607 8.20 -33.65 13.92
C ALA A 607 9.28 -34.43 14.64
N ASP A 608 9.46 -35.68 14.27
CA ASP A 608 10.60 -36.51 14.70
C ASP A 608 11.77 -36.26 13.74
N GLU A 609 12.71 -35.43 14.16
CA GLU A 609 13.87 -35.04 13.34
C GLU A 609 14.74 -36.26 12.95
N SER A 610 14.76 -37.33 13.75
CA SER A 610 15.52 -38.55 13.47
C SER A 610 15.00 -39.31 12.25
N LYS A 611 13.75 -39.06 11.88
CA LYS A 611 13.09 -39.65 10.70
C LYS A 611 13.19 -38.77 9.43
N ILE A 612 13.74 -37.58 9.55
CA ILE A 612 13.98 -36.69 8.41
C ILE A 612 15.35 -37.03 7.81
N ASN A 613 15.36 -37.57 6.59
CA ASN A 613 16.57 -37.98 5.91
C ASN A 613 16.67 -37.37 4.50
N GLU A 614 17.58 -36.41 4.33
CA GLU A 614 17.78 -35.67 3.07
C GLU A 614 18.07 -36.56 1.85
N LYS A 615 18.54 -37.78 2.04
CA LYS A 615 18.75 -38.71 0.94
C LYS A 615 17.46 -38.96 0.13
N PHE A 616 16.29 -39.00 0.80
CA PHE A 616 15.02 -39.19 0.12
C PHE A 616 14.66 -37.98 -0.75
N ASP A 617 14.98 -36.76 -0.29
CA ASP A 617 14.76 -35.53 -1.07
C ASP A 617 15.65 -35.47 -2.30
N ILE A 618 16.92 -35.87 -2.17
CA ILE A 618 17.87 -35.91 -3.27
C ILE A 618 17.40 -36.95 -4.31
N ALA A 619 17.00 -38.14 -3.85
CA ALA A 619 16.48 -39.18 -4.73
C ALA A 619 15.22 -38.71 -5.49
N GLU A 620 14.28 -38.04 -4.81
CA GLU A 620 13.04 -37.53 -5.42
C GLU A 620 13.34 -36.48 -6.50
N LYS A 621 14.24 -35.52 -6.23
CA LYS A 621 14.66 -34.52 -7.22
C LYS A 621 15.30 -35.15 -8.45
N ILE A 622 16.12 -36.18 -8.25
CA ILE A 622 16.73 -36.92 -9.35
C ILE A 622 15.67 -37.63 -10.21
N LEU A 623 14.68 -38.25 -9.56
CA LEU A 623 13.57 -38.90 -10.25
C LEU A 623 12.73 -37.88 -11.03
N ASP A 624 12.35 -36.77 -10.45
CA ASP A 624 11.57 -35.71 -11.10
C ASP A 624 12.29 -35.13 -12.33
N GLN A 625 13.58 -34.84 -12.21
CA GLN A 625 14.38 -34.39 -13.33
C GLN A 625 14.45 -35.43 -14.43
N THR A 626 14.65 -36.68 -14.05
CA THR A 626 14.73 -37.79 -15.01
C THR A 626 13.40 -38.02 -15.75
N VAL A 627 12.28 -37.94 -15.04
CA VAL A 627 10.94 -38.01 -15.66
C VAL A 627 10.75 -36.88 -16.66
N SER A 628 11.11 -35.63 -16.24
CA SER A 628 11.03 -34.46 -17.12
C SER A 628 11.87 -34.63 -18.38
N ASP A 629 13.10 -35.10 -18.24
CA ASP A 629 14.02 -35.34 -19.37
C ASP A 629 13.49 -36.39 -20.33
N ILE A 630 12.94 -37.52 -19.80
CA ILE A 630 12.32 -38.59 -20.62
C ILE A 630 11.09 -38.07 -21.38
N LEU A 631 10.19 -37.35 -20.69
CA LEU A 631 8.99 -36.80 -21.34
C LEU A 631 9.34 -35.79 -22.43
N ASN A 632 10.37 -34.96 -22.22
CA ASN A 632 10.86 -34.03 -23.24
C ASN A 632 11.43 -34.79 -24.46
N ILE A 633 12.20 -35.86 -24.24
CA ILE A 633 12.74 -36.68 -25.34
C ILE A 633 11.59 -37.35 -26.09
N LEU A 634 10.62 -37.93 -25.41
CA LEU A 634 9.42 -38.52 -26.01
C LEU A 634 8.65 -37.53 -26.89
N LYS A 635 8.50 -36.32 -26.42
CA LYS A 635 7.88 -35.22 -27.18
C LYS A 635 8.67 -34.89 -28.45
N ILE A 636 9.98 -34.77 -28.36
CA ILE A 636 10.85 -34.52 -29.53
C ILE A 636 10.78 -35.68 -30.56
N ILE A 637 10.79 -36.92 -30.09
CA ILE A 637 10.68 -38.09 -30.97
C ILE A 637 9.33 -38.08 -31.72
N LYS A 638 8.23 -37.83 -31.00
CA LYS A 638 6.89 -37.69 -31.57
C LYS A 638 6.81 -36.59 -32.63
N GLU A 639 7.37 -35.42 -32.34
CA GLU A 639 7.34 -34.25 -33.23
C GLU A 639 8.21 -34.46 -34.49
N LYS A 640 9.41 -35.08 -34.34
CA LYS A 640 10.36 -35.25 -35.46
C LYS A 640 10.18 -36.52 -36.29
N GLN A 641 9.73 -37.59 -35.66
CA GLN A 641 9.71 -38.92 -36.30
C GLN A 641 8.30 -39.53 -36.44
N GLY A 642 7.27 -38.89 -35.83
CA GLY A 642 5.90 -39.40 -35.81
C GLY A 642 5.73 -40.73 -35.06
N LYS A 643 6.78 -41.19 -34.35
CA LYS A 643 6.78 -42.46 -33.60
C LYS A 643 6.46 -42.19 -32.12
N VAL A 644 5.81 -43.14 -31.50
CA VAL A 644 5.59 -43.14 -30.03
C VAL A 644 6.57 -44.18 -29.48
N GLY A 645 7.44 -43.75 -28.55
CA GLY A 645 8.37 -44.66 -27.88
C GLY A 645 7.61 -45.69 -27.03
N GLU A 646 8.04 -46.95 -27.05
CA GLU A 646 7.39 -48.06 -26.33
C GLU A 646 8.10 -48.40 -25.02
N LYS A 647 9.44 -48.30 -25.00
CA LYS A 647 10.28 -48.63 -23.85
C LYS A 647 11.39 -47.61 -23.62
N VAL A 648 11.73 -47.42 -22.37
CA VAL A 648 12.78 -46.51 -21.94
C VAL A 648 13.90 -47.27 -21.22
N PHE A 649 15.12 -47.08 -21.67
CA PHE A 649 16.33 -47.64 -21.04
C PHE A 649 17.14 -46.51 -20.46
N LEU A 650 17.42 -46.60 -19.15
CA LEU A 650 18.13 -45.59 -18.38
C LEU A 650 19.48 -46.15 -17.95
N TYR A 651 20.55 -45.40 -18.22
CA TYR A 651 21.90 -45.81 -17.82
C TYR A 651 22.42 -44.84 -16.78
N VAL A 652 22.78 -45.39 -15.59
CA VAL A 652 23.18 -44.58 -14.41
C VAL A 652 24.56 -45.03 -13.91
N ILE A 653 25.23 -44.11 -13.23
CA ILE A 653 26.47 -44.43 -12.55
C ILE A 653 26.20 -45.41 -11.38
N PRO A 654 27.02 -46.47 -11.19
CA PRO A 654 26.71 -47.52 -10.20
C PRO A 654 26.43 -47.02 -8.79
N LYS A 655 27.06 -45.93 -8.36
CA LYS A 655 26.85 -45.32 -7.04
C LYS A 655 25.48 -44.64 -6.88
N GLU A 656 24.78 -44.39 -7.97
CA GLU A 656 23.48 -43.72 -7.98
C GLU A 656 22.32 -44.68 -8.28
N LEU A 657 22.60 -45.93 -8.52
CA LEU A 657 21.58 -46.90 -8.93
C LEU A 657 20.38 -46.94 -7.95
N GLU A 658 20.67 -46.82 -6.67
CA GLU A 658 19.65 -46.82 -5.61
C GLU A 658 18.65 -45.64 -5.69
N ASN A 659 19.03 -44.54 -6.35
CA ASN A 659 18.19 -43.36 -6.52
C ASN A 659 17.15 -43.51 -7.66
N TYR A 660 17.27 -44.57 -8.48
CA TYR A 660 16.44 -44.76 -9.65
C TYR A 660 15.56 -46.02 -9.53
N ASN A 661 14.34 -45.85 -9.03
CA ASN A 661 13.38 -46.93 -8.94
C ASN A 661 12.67 -47.14 -10.28
N SER A 662 12.95 -48.27 -10.96
CA SER A 662 12.37 -48.63 -12.25
C SER A 662 10.86 -48.69 -12.24
N ALA A 663 10.23 -49.27 -11.22
CA ALA A 663 8.78 -49.39 -11.11
C ALA A 663 8.10 -47.99 -10.92
N GLU A 664 8.69 -47.13 -10.11
CA GLU A 664 8.20 -45.75 -9.90
C GLU A 664 8.34 -44.89 -11.17
N LEU A 665 9.47 -45.00 -11.89
CA LEU A 665 9.67 -44.33 -13.16
C LEU A 665 8.67 -44.81 -14.20
N SER A 666 8.45 -46.11 -14.31
CA SER A 666 7.46 -46.68 -15.23
C SER A 666 6.06 -46.19 -14.95
N LYS A 667 5.65 -46.11 -13.68
CA LYS A 667 4.35 -45.59 -13.26
C LYS A 667 4.17 -44.09 -13.62
N ARG A 668 5.21 -43.29 -13.43
CA ARG A 668 5.18 -41.82 -13.71
C ARG A 668 5.20 -41.48 -15.20
N ILE A 669 5.87 -42.31 -16.00
CA ILE A 669 6.05 -42.08 -17.45
C ILE A 669 4.94 -42.76 -18.27
N GLY A 670 4.34 -43.80 -17.72
CA GLY A 670 3.33 -44.60 -18.41
C GLY A 670 3.93 -45.58 -19.44
N LEU A 671 5.25 -45.82 -19.40
CA LEU A 671 6.00 -46.74 -20.27
C LEU A 671 6.87 -47.67 -19.42
N GLU A 672 7.26 -48.81 -19.96
CA GLU A 672 8.23 -49.68 -19.30
C GLU A 672 9.61 -49.00 -19.24
N VAL A 673 10.11 -48.79 -18.03
CA VAL A 673 11.45 -48.20 -17.79
C VAL A 673 12.37 -49.27 -17.22
N LYS A 674 13.51 -49.51 -17.87
CA LYS A 674 14.58 -50.40 -17.37
C LYS A 674 15.80 -49.55 -16.98
N VAL A 675 16.28 -49.72 -15.77
CA VAL A 675 17.44 -48.99 -15.24
C VAL A 675 18.62 -49.94 -15.17
N PHE A 676 19.74 -49.56 -15.76
CA PHE A 676 21.01 -50.30 -15.76
C PHE A 676 22.15 -49.45 -15.22
N ALA A 677 23.02 -50.05 -14.44
CA ALA A 677 24.31 -49.45 -14.19
C ALA A 677 25.17 -49.43 -15.45
N VAL A 678 25.95 -48.39 -15.68
CA VAL A 678 26.83 -48.28 -16.89
C VAL A 678 27.78 -49.44 -17.03
N ASN A 679 28.19 -50.07 -15.94
CA ASN A 679 29.08 -51.24 -15.90
C ASN A 679 28.36 -52.61 -15.89
N ASP A 680 27.03 -52.61 -16.00
CA ASP A 680 26.27 -53.87 -16.06
C ASP A 680 26.53 -54.57 -17.38
N ALA A 681 27.05 -55.79 -17.33
CA ALA A 681 27.33 -56.61 -18.48
C ALA A 681 26.09 -57.09 -19.24
N LYS A 682 24.90 -57.08 -18.56
CA LYS A 682 23.61 -57.49 -19.11
C LYS A 682 22.77 -56.33 -19.64
N LYS A 683 23.31 -55.11 -19.64
CA LYS A 683 22.55 -53.95 -20.13
C LYS A 683 22.21 -54.05 -21.59
N TYR A 684 21.01 -53.67 -21.95
CA TYR A 684 20.61 -53.46 -23.32
C TYR A 684 20.98 -52.03 -23.75
N ASP A 685 21.95 -51.86 -24.64
CA ASP A 685 22.48 -50.56 -25.08
C ASP A 685 22.90 -50.58 -26.56
N PRO A 686 21.93 -50.65 -27.50
CA PRO A 686 22.19 -50.82 -28.93
C PRO A 686 22.90 -49.61 -29.54
N GLU A 687 22.76 -48.43 -28.97
CA GLU A 687 23.38 -47.19 -29.47
C GLU A 687 24.58 -46.70 -28.65
N ASN A 688 25.07 -47.54 -27.74
CA ASN A 688 26.19 -47.18 -26.84
C ASN A 688 25.98 -45.88 -26.05
N LYS A 689 24.73 -45.64 -25.65
CA LYS A 689 24.33 -44.41 -24.88
C LYS A 689 24.85 -44.43 -23.46
N SER A 690 25.11 -45.59 -22.88
CA SER A 690 25.61 -45.70 -21.49
C SER A 690 26.91 -44.94 -21.25
N VAL A 691 27.74 -44.75 -22.27
CA VAL A 691 29.02 -43.98 -22.20
C VAL A 691 28.80 -42.49 -21.89
N LYS A 692 27.62 -41.97 -22.19
CA LYS A 692 27.25 -40.56 -21.98
C LYS A 692 26.72 -40.24 -20.55
N ALA A 693 26.47 -41.26 -19.76
CA ALA A 693 25.97 -41.08 -18.40
C ALA A 693 27.04 -40.43 -17.51
N LYS A 694 26.63 -39.47 -16.70
CA LYS A 694 27.45 -38.74 -15.74
C LYS A 694 26.77 -38.72 -14.37
N LEU A 695 27.53 -38.43 -13.33
CA LEU A 695 26.99 -38.28 -11.98
C LEU A 695 25.90 -37.23 -11.98
N GLY A 696 24.74 -37.53 -11.44
CA GLY A 696 23.53 -36.68 -11.44
C GLY A 696 22.85 -36.50 -12.78
N ARG A 697 23.33 -37.17 -13.85
CA ARG A 697 22.76 -37.06 -15.20
C ARG A 697 22.76 -38.39 -15.91
N PRO A 698 21.68 -39.16 -15.81
CA PRO A 698 21.56 -40.44 -16.48
C PRO A 698 21.56 -40.26 -18.01
N SER A 699 21.94 -41.29 -18.72
CA SER A 699 21.78 -41.33 -20.16
C SER A 699 20.51 -42.14 -20.53
N ILE A 700 19.76 -41.64 -21.49
CA ILE A 700 18.44 -42.13 -21.84
C ILE A 700 18.44 -42.68 -23.28
N TYR A 701 17.93 -43.89 -23.46
CA TYR A 701 17.61 -44.49 -24.77
C TYR A 701 16.14 -44.86 -24.79
N ILE A 702 15.46 -44.54 -25.88
CA ILE A 702 14.02 -44.83 -26.05
C ILE A 702 13.87 -45.61 -27.34
N GLU A 703 13.23 -46.77 -27.19
CA GLU A 703 12.88 -47.69 -28.28
C GLU A 703 11.46 -47.46 -28.76
#